data_413fe0a1fc569f2017efee83e601575a
#
_entry.id   413fe0a1fc569f2017efee83e601575a
#
_cell.length_a   1.000
_cell.length_b   1.000
_cell.length_c   1.000
_cell.angle_alpha   90.00
_cell.angle_beta   90.00
_cell.angle_gamma   90.00
#
_symmetry.space_group_name_H-M   'P 1'
#
loop_
_entity.id
_entity.type
_entity.pdbx_description
1 polymer ?
#
loop_
_entity_poly.entity_id
_entity_poly.type
_entity_poly.pdbx_seq_one_letter_code
_entity_poly.pdbx_strand_id
1 'polypeptide(L)'
;MQKRGLLASSIVYVVVLLFVTSVAFENPAFSQVQEKGPHIDQARFIHRTDDNLALEEVKSGSLDMYFFPIPHEAANDARNDPRLKVYDTTAGSLGFFVNPAPAADPNILNPFQFKEVRYALNYLIDRDFVVNEILKGYGSPLIDPFGIYSPEYLNIIETVESFGFRYNPSLASSMISDAMIAAGATNSGGRWVFNGNTVTINLFMRQDDPKKVSMGELVASELEKIGFSIQRDYGDLNKANTVVYGSDPKNLQWQIYTEEFAGSRAFVKYNPTIPAQMYAPWLSRMPGSQNPTYWNYQNATLDEITQKIAFFNFTSEQERNQLVSDAVKMGIQESVRIFVAQKTDPFVASANVRGLVNDFGAGITSKYSLLNVRSGGDGNLSLDIGVKQIHQGSWNTIGGLQDLYSASIHSMVADTATFRHPYTGEVIPFRSPWTDITTEGPVDKIDLPSDVIKWNQTLQQWVQAGEGSTAISKVTFTPLYSKWHHGIQMNVSDMMYADYFTYEWGTNTGPGDRTVDAEYTPAVSEALKLSKGSRYVAPDRIESYIDIWHYDEKEIAGSGAFFATEPWEVLAASERIVTDGRLAYSRSEAQAKGIEWYDPIVREHAEMVKGELQKMKNEQFVPPALRGIITIEEAVKRYDASISWIENHGHAIIGNGAFYLDNFNVAGGTITINAFRDFSYPFEVGHWSQYETPQLAEISSVNVPRIVTISQPTPITVNVEVSGRPSSNATVNYFVSNKDGIVVARGEAQPESPGQFNIDLTSEMAAKLSPGPNQIKIFATSNEALRPDISSSTILAAPGALGSSQGTNNKHQVSGDISAVNTEQ
;
A
#
# COMPACT_ATOMS: atom_id res chain seq x y z
N MET A 1 -51.68 78.18 21.41
CA MET A 1 -50.30 77.87 21.07
C MET A 1 -49.54 77.14 22.22
N GLN A 2 -49.96 76.01 22.62
CA GLN A 2 -49.21 75.19 23.61
C GLN A 2 -49.88 73.81 23.65
N LYS A 3 -49.46 72.89 22.70
CA LYS A 3 -49.74 71.48 22.71
C LYS A 3 -49.01 70.66 21.64
N ARG A 4 -47.79 71.12 21.27
CA ARG A 4 -46.98 70.35 20.32
C ARG A 4 -45.52 70.02 20.76
N GLY A 5 -45.24 70.30 22.08
CA GLY A 5 -43.89 70.08 22.65
C GLY A 5 -43.67 68.80 23.43
N LEU A 6 -44.78 68.12 23.82
CA LEU A 6 -44.63 66.95 24.72
C LEU A 6 -44.62 65.53 24.03
N LEU A 7 -44.97 65.45 22.76
CA LEU A 7 -44.95 64.16 22.05
C LEU A 7 -43.58 63.79 21.38
N ALA A 8 -42.75 64.79 21.10
CA ALA A 8 -41.45 64.56 20.51
C ALA A 8 -40.41 64.10 21.52
N SER A 9 -40.56 64.48 22.82
CA SER A 9 -39.62 64.07 23.87
C SER A 9 -39.82 62.64 24.36
N SER A 10 -41.04 62.10 24.25
CA SER A 10 -41.35 60.71 24.69
C SER A 10 -40.94 59.66 23.66
N ILE A 11 -40.89 60.03 22.37
CA ILE A 11 -40.48 59.08 21.32
C ILE A 11 -38.95 58.94 21.29
N VAL A 12 -38.17 60.01 21.62
CA VAL A 12 -36.72 59.95 21.70
C VAL A 12 -36.26 59.11 22.90
N TYR A 13 -36.95 59.16 24.03
CA TYR A 13 -36.65 58.30 25.19
C TYR A 13 -36.99 56.82 24.99
N VAL A 14 -38.06 56.48 24.26
CA VAL A 14 -38.41 55.11 23.93
C VAL A 14 -37.46 54.52 22.89
N VAL A 15 -36.98 55.30 21.93
CA VAL A 15 -35.98 54.81 20.94
C VAL A 15 -34.60 54.68 21.55
N VAL A 16 -34.21 55.55 22.52
CA VAL A 16 -32.92 55.42 23.24
C VAL A 16 -32.96 54.26 24.24
N LEU A 17 -34.13 53.98 24.91
CA LEU A 17 -34.25 52.80 25.73
C LEU A 17 -34.30 51.48 24.94
N LEU A 18 -34.83 51.45 23.72
CA LEU A 18 -34.80 50.28 22.83
C LEU A 18 -33.42 50.04 22.22
N PHE A 19 -32.57 51.09 22.04
CA PHE A 19 -31.21 50.93 21.61
C PHE A 19 -30.23 50.51 22.74
N VAL A 20 -30.53 50.88 23.99
CA VAL A 20 -29.68 50.50 25.13
C VAL A 20 -30.01 49.06 25.61
N THR A 21 -31.25 48.55 25.35
CA THR A 21 -31.62 47.16 25.65
C THR A 21 -31.24 46.18 24.53
N SER A 22 -30.93 46.62 23.30
CA SER A 22 -30.44 45.76 22.23
C SER A 22 -28.90 45.57 22.22
N VAL A 23 -28.15 46.31 23.04
CA VAL A 23 -26.68 46.15 23.19
C VAL A 23 -26.30 45.28 24.40
N ALA A 24 -27.26 44.83 25.21
CA ALA A 24 -27.00 44.06 26.45
C ALA A 24 -27.35 42.57 26.36
N PHE A 25 -27.58 42.03 25.15
CA PHE A 25 -27.63 40.59 24.89
C PHE A 25 -26.75 40.25 23.68
N GLU A 26 -25.46 40.61 23.71
CA GLU A 26 -24.45 39.74 23.16
C GLU A 26 -24.43 38.51 24.09
N ASN A 27 -25.12 37.45 23.67
CA ASN A 27 -24.78 36.11 24.15
C ASN A 27 -23.27 35.98 24.09
N PRO A 28 -22.56 35.67 25.20
CA PRO A 28 -21.23 35.18 25.04
C PRO A 28 -21.39 34.01 24.09
N ALA A 29 -20.80 34.08 22.91
CA ALA A 29 -20.56 32.93 22.10
C ALA A 29 -19.84 31.96 23.05
N PHE A 30 -20.58 30.99 23.63
CA PHE A 30 -19.96 29.81 24.10
C PHE A 30 -19.23 29.30 22.88
N SER A 31 -17.93 29.49 22.81
CA SER A 31 -17.09 28.72 21.94
C SER A 31 -17.44 27.28 22.33
N GLN A 32 -18.24 26.61 21.51
CA GLN A 32 -18.42 25.17 21.66
C GLN A 32 -17.00 24.63 21.66
N VAL A 33 -16.57 24.08 22.77
CA VAL A 33 -15.30 23.36 22.83
C VAL A 33 -15.46 22.27 21.80
N GLN A 34 -14.72 22.40 20.70
CA GLN A 34 -14.83 21.48 19.58
C GLN A 34 -14.35 20.12 20.06
N GLU A 35 -15.22 19.13 19.94
CA GLU A 35 -14.94 17.77 20.40
C GLU A 35 -13.75 17.17 19.65
N LYS A 36 -12.88 16.43 20.35
CA LYS A 36 -11.68 15.82 19.80
C LYS A 36 -11.90 14.35 19.43
N GLY A 37 -11.11 13.84 18.46
CA GLY A 37 -11.09 12.46 18.06
C GLY A 37 -12.10 12.12 16.96
N PRO A 38 -12.60 10.86 16.88
CA PRO A 38 -13.52 10.40 15.84
C PRO A 38 -14.98 10.83 16.12
N HIS A 39 -15.86 10.64 15.15
CA HIS A 39 -17.29 10.88 15.34
C HIS A 39 -17.96 9.87 16.29
N ILE A 40 -17.57 8.59 16.20
CA ILE A 40 -18.12 7.50 17.00
C ILE A 40 -17.42 7.40 18.36
N ASP A 41 -18.12 6.91 19.38
CA ASP A 41 -17.55 6.66 20.70
C ASP A 41 -16.92 5.28 20.81
N GLN A 42 -17.43 4.30 20.05
CA GLN A 42 -17.00 2.92 20.14
C GLN A 42 -17.03 2.22 18.78
N ALA A 43 -16.04 1.38 18.53
CA ALA A 43 -16.06 0.37 17.48
C ALA A 43 -15.81 -1.02 18.08
N ARG A 44 -16.71 -1.97 17.80
CA ARG A 44 -16.61 -3.35 18.22
C ARG A 44 -16.35 -4.24 17.02
N PHE A 45 -15.17 -4.85 16.97
CA PHE A 45 -14.80 -5.82 15.95
C PHE A 45 -15.26 -7.21 16.36
N ILE A 46 -15.96 -7.90 15.46
CA ILE A 46 -16.62 -9.17 15.73
C ILE A 46 -16.13 -10.21 14.72
N HIS A 47 -15.59 -11.31 15.22
CA HIS A 47 -15.07 -12.39 14.39
C HIS A 47 -16.16 -13.05 13.56
N ARG A 48 -15.99 -13.08 12.22
CA ARG A 48 -16.90 -13.69 11.25
C ARG A 48 -16.09 -14.42 10.17
N THR A 49 -16.08 -15.74 10.24
CA THR A 49 -15.33 -16.57 9.27
C THR A 49 -16.07 -16.82 7.97
N ASP A 50 -17.41 -16.77 7.97
CA ASP A 50 -18.27 -16.97 6.80
C ASP A 50 -18.67 -15.62 6.19
N ASP A 51 -18.20 -15.36 4.97
CA ASP A 51 -18.39 -14.08 4.28
C ASP A 51 -19.86 -13.86 3.85
N ASN A 52 -20.59 -14.95 3.52
CA ASN A 52 -22.00 -14.87 3.17
C ASN A 52 -22.87 -14.57 4.40
N LEU A 53 -22.54 -15.19 5.54
CA LEU A 53 -23.21 -14.88 6.81
C LEU A 53 -22.95 -13.42 7.20
N ALA A 54 -21.71 -12.96 7.11
CA ALA A 54 -21.40 -11.55 7.40
C ALA A 54 -22.17 -10.58 6.50
N LEU A 55 -22.31 -10.88 5.20
CA LEU A 55 -23.14 -10.10 4.27
C LEU A 55 -24.60 -10.04 4.71
N GLU A 56 -25.21 -11.17 5.12
CA GLU A 56 -26.58 -11.21 5.62
C GLU A 56 -26.73 -10.44 6.96
N GLU A 57 -25.72 -10.48 7.83
CA GLU A 57 -25.71 -9.70 9.07
C GLU A 57 -25.65 -8.18 8.79
N VAL A 58 -24.90 -7.73 7.76
CA VAL A 58 -24.92 -6.31 7.32
C VAL A 58 -26.28 -5.95 6.73
N LYS A 59 -26.90 -6.81 5.91
CA LYS A 59 -28.24 -6.61 5.37
C LYS A 59 -29.32 -6.48 6.45
N SER A 60 -29.22 -7.26 7.52
CA SER A 60 -30.15 -7.25 8.64
C SER A 60 -29.91 -6.11 9.63
N GLY A 61 -28.77 -5.44 9.57
CA GLY A 61 -28.33 -4.42 10.52
C GLY A 61 -27.78 -4.99 11.83
N SER A 62 -27.42 -6.26 11.88
CA SER A 62 -26.69 -6.88 13.00
C SER A 62 -25.20 -6.55 12.97
N LEU A 63 -24.66 -6.19 11.81
CA LEU A 63 -23.38 -5.55 11.58
C LEU A 63 -23.59 -4.25 10.83
N ASP A 64 -22.76 -3.27 11.09
CA ASP A 64 -22.75 -2.00 10.35
C ASP A 64 -21.90 -2.10 9.07
N MET A 65 -20.84 -2.88 9.10
CA MET A 65 -19.94 -3.12 7.96
C MET A 65 -19.11 -4.40 8.14
N TYR A 66 -18.50 -4.85 7.04
CA TYR A 66 -17.60 -6.01 7.05
C TYR A 66 -16.23 -5.61 6.51
N PHE A 67 -15.19 -5.74 7.35
CA PHE A 67 -13.79 -5.40 7.04
C PHE A 67 -13.04 -6.54 6.34
N PHE A 68 -13.76 -7.23 5.46
CA PHE A 68 -13.18 -8.21 4.54
C PHE A 68 -14.00 -8.19 3.24
N PRO A 69 -13.38 -8.52 2.09
CA PRO A 69 -14.12 -8.55 0.82
C PRO A 69 -15.23 -9.60 0.83
N ILE A 70 -16.41 -9.23 0.32
CA ILE A 70 -17.47 -10.21 0.08
C ILE A 70 -17.18 -11.02 -1.19
N PRO A 71 -17.77 -12.22 -1.35
CA PRO A 71 -17.62 -13.01 -2.59
C PRO A 71 -18.05 -12.23 -3.83
N HIS A 72 -17.29 -12.32 -4.91
CA HIS A 72 -17.57 -11.61 -6.17
C HIS A 72 -18.95 -11.94 -6.73
N GLU A 73 -19.39 -13.19 -6.58
CA GLU A 73 -20.69 -13.67 -7.02
C GLU A 73 -21.84 -12.94 -6.29
N ALA A 74 -21.63 -12.57 -5.02
CA ALA A 74 -22.63 -11.86 -4.23
C ALA A 74 -22.59 -10.33 -4.42
N ALA A 75 -21.50 -9.80 -4.96
CA ALA A 75 -21.29 -8.35 -5.04
C ALA A 75 -22.31 -7.63 -5.93
N ASN A 76 -22.70 -8.24 -7.05
CA ASN A 76 -23.70 -7.65 -7.97
C ASN A 76 -25.09 -7.57 -7.32
N ASP A 77 -25.50 -8.61 -6.59
CA ASP A 77 -26.78 -8.61 -5.87
C ASP A 77 -26.73 -7.59 -4.71
N ALA A 78 -25.59 -7.49 -4.01
CA ALA A 78 -25.39 -6.52 -2.94
C ALA A 78 -25.48 -5.06 -3.44
N ARG A 79 -25.00 -4.75 -4.65
CA ARG A 79 -25.11 -3.41 -5.26
C ARG A 79 -26.56 -3.00 -5.55
N ASN A 80 -27.42 -3.97 -5.84
CA ASN A 80 -28.83 -3.73 -6.12
C ASN A 80 -29.70 -3.71 -4.86
N ASP A 81 -29.15 -4.02 -3.68
CA ASP A 81 -29.87 -3.97 -2.42
C ASP A 81 -29.81 -2.56 -1.79
N PRO A 82 -30.95 -1.85 -1.65
CA PRO A 82 -30.94 -0.48 -1.15
C PRO A 82 -30.50 -0.34 0.32
N ARG A 83 -30.39 -1.45 1.06
CA ARG A 83 -29.91 -1.47 2.45
C ARG A 83 -28.38 -1.44 2.53
N LEU A 84 -27.68 -1.65 1.41
CA LEU A 84 -26.25 -1.80 1.34
C LEU A 84 -25.58 -0.70 0.52
N LYS A 85 -24.30 -0.50 0.78
CA LYS A 85 -23.34 0.18 -0.10
C LYS A 85 -22.16 -0.74 -0.33
N VAL A 86 -21.77 -0.88 -1.61
CA VAL A 86 -20.59 -1.66 -2.00
C VAL A 86 -19.49 -0.72 -2.43
N TYR A 87 -18.28 -0.96 -1.94
CA TYR A 87 -17.09 -0.17 -2.21
C TYR A 87 -16.04 -1.08 -2.87
N ASP A 88 -15.63 -0.72 -4.08
CA ASP A 88 -14.58 -1.44 -4.78
C ASP A 88 -13.22 -0.83 -4.49
N THR A 89 -12.27 -1.69 -4.23
CA THR A 89 -10.88 -1.30 -3.98
C THR A 89 -9.96 -2.14 -4.85
N THR A 90 -8.97 -1.50 -5.44
CA THR A 90 -7.89 -2.21 -6.12
C THR A 90 -7.12 -3.00 -5.07
N ALA A 91 -7.19 -4.31 -5.18
CA ALA A 91 -6.59 -5.22 -4.22
C ALA A 91 -5.23 -5.76 -4.70
N GLY A 92 -4.74 -6.76 -4.01
CA GLY A 92 -3.50 -7.45 -4.35
C GLY A 92 -3.51 -8.13 -5.73
N SER A 93 -2.39 -8.70 -6.08
CA SER A 93 -2.18 -9.41 -7.33
C SER A 93 -2.10 -10.92 -7.12
N LEU A 94 -2.71 -11.66 -8.05
CA LEU A 94 -2.55 -13.11 -8.18
C LEU A 94 -1.39 -13.40 -9.15
N GLY A 95 -0.62 -14.43 -8.85
CA GLY A 95 0.49 -14.85 -9.68
C GLY A 95 1.05 -16.21 -9.33
N PHE A 96 2.20 -16.50 -9.92
CA PHE A 96 2.96 -17.71 -9.64
C PHE A 96 4.38 -17.35 -9.20
N PHE A 97 4.85 -18.04 -8.19
CA PHE A 97 6.28 -18.14 -7.92
C PHE A 97 6.82 -19.36 -8.62
N VAL A 98 7.95 -19.21 -9.31
CA VAL A 98 8.60 -20.27 -10.09
C VAL A 98 10.00 -20.50 -9.52
N ASN A 99 10.31 -21.73 -9.13
CA ASN A 99 11.57 -22.11 -8.51
C ASN A 99 12.70 -22.23 -9.56
N PRO A 100 13.67 -21.28 -9.61
CA PRO A 100 14.73 -21.29 -10.60
C PRO A 100 15.94 -22.14 -10.19
N ALA A 101 15.91 -22.86 -9.07
CA ALA A 101 17.03 -23.66 -8.59
C ALA A 101 17.29 -24.91 -9.45
N PRO A 102 18.55 -25.28 -9.71
CA PRO A 102 18.86 -26.61 -10.23
C PRO A 102 18.51 -27.66 -9.16
N ALA A 103 18.15 -28.88 -9.57
CA ALA A 103 17.93 -29.98 -8.65
C ALA A 103 19.21 -30.34 -7.87
N ALA A 104 19.06 -30.74 -6.61
CA ALA A 104 20.17 -31.26 -5.83
C ALA A 104 20.69 -32.60 -6.39
N ASP A 105 19.78 -33.45 -6.90
CA ASP A 105 20.12 -34.69 -7.60
C ASP A 105 20.33 -34.41 -9.09
N PRO A 106 21.55 -34.62 -9.63
CA PRO A 106 21.88 -34.39 -11.05
C PRO A 106 21.10 -35.27 -12.04
N ASN A 107 20.39 -36.31 -11.56
CA ASN A 107 19.55 -37.16 -12.41
C ASN A 107 18.12 -36.61 -12.55
N ILE A 108 17.79 -35.58 -11.81
CA ILE A 108 16.50 -34.87 -11.85
C ILE A 108 16.68 -33.54 -12.56
N LEU A 109 15.77 -33.23 -13.49
CA LEU A 109 15.76 -31.95 -14.18
C LEU A 109 14.65 -31.06 -13.62
N ASN A 110 15.04 -29.88 -13.09
CA ASN A 110 14.07 -28.80 -12.91
C ASN A 110 13.99 -27.99 -14.22
N PRO A 111 12.89 -28.06 -14.98
CA PRO A 111 12.78 -27.29 -16.22
C PRO A 111 12.87 -25.78 -15.99
N PHE A 112 12.46 -25.31 -14.81
CA PHE A 112 12.43 -23.89 -14.47
C PHE A 112 13.80 -23.33 -14.04
N GLN A 113 14.85 -24.11 -13.99
CA GLN A 113 16.21 -23.55 -13.90
C GLN A 113 16.58 -22.73 -15.15
N PHE A 114 15.93 -23.02 -16.31
CA PHE A 114 16.14 -22.31 -17.56
C PHE A 114 15.20 -21.10 -17.65
N LYS A 115 15.82 -19.94 -17.89
CA LYS A 115 15.07 -18.66 -18.03
C LYS A 115 14.05 -18.73 -19.17
N GLU A 116 14.39 -19.37 -20.27
CA GLU A 116 13.54 -19.53 -21.47
C GLU A 116 12.25 -20.28 -21.13
N VAL A 117 12.33 -21.31 -20.28
CA VAL A 117 11.16 -22.07 -19.82
C VAL A 117 10.28 -21.22 -18.90
N ARG A 118 10.89 -20.50 -17.95
CA ARG A 118 10.11 -19.61 -17.08
C ARG A 118 9.43 -18.50 -17.88
N TYR A 119 10.16 -17.88 -18.82
CA TYR A 119 9.62 -16.82 -19.68
C TYR A 119 8.48 -17.33 -20.56
N ALA A 120 8.56 -18.54 -21.10
CA ALA A 120 7.53 -19.16 -21.92
C ALA A 120 6.20 -19.37 -21.18
N LEU A 121 6.21 -19.51 -19.84
CA LEU A 121 4.96 -19.61 -19.05
C LEU A 121 4.05 -18.38 -19.21
N ASN A 122 4.60 -17.21 -19.53
CA ASN A 122 3.79 -16.02 -19.78
C ASN A 122 2.85 -16.18 -20.99
N TYR A 123 3.18 -17.06 -21.93
CA TYR A 123 2.35 -17.38 -23.10
C TYR A 123 1.40 -18.57 -22.85
N LEU A 124 1.61 -19.34 -21.77
CA LEU A 124 0.70 -20.44 -21.37
C LEU A 124 -0.46 -19.97 -20.50
N ILE A 125 -0.34 -18.80 -19.88
CA ILE A 125 -1.33 -18.29 -18.95
C ILE A 125 -2.32 -17.39 -19.70
N ASP A 126 -3.57 -17.84 -19.80
CA ASP A 126 -4.68 -17.02 -20.29
C ASP A 126 -5.17 -16.07 -19.20
N ARG A 127 -4.61 -14.85 -19.18
CA ARG A 127 -4.92 -13.82 -18.17
C ARG A 127 -6.36 -13.31 -18.31
N ASP A 128 -6.86 -13.23 -19.52
CA ASP A 128 -8.24 -12.81 -19.78
C ASP A 128 -9.24 -13.85 -19.25
N PHE A 129 -8.95 -15.14 -19.44
CA PHE A 129 -9.73 -16.22 -18.83
C PHE A 129 -9.72 -16.13 -17.29
N VAL A 130 -8.57 -15.89 -16.68
CA VAL A 130 -8.48 -15.74 -15.22
C VAL A 130 -9.34 -14.57 -14.73
N VAL A 131 -9.28 -13.42 -15.38
CA VAL A 131 -10.08 -12.26 -15.01
C VAL A 131 -11.58 -12.52 -15.22
N ASN A 132 -11.98 -13.03 -16.37
CA ASN A 132 -13.39 -13.15 -16.72
C ASN A 132 -14.07 -14.33 -16.03
N GLU A 133 -13.40 -15.51 -15.98
CA GLU A 133 -14.02 -16.74 -15.48
C GLU A 133 -13.71 -17.04 -14.02
N ILE A 134 -12.49 -16.76 -13.55
CA ILE A 134 -12.11 -17.03 -12.15
C ILE A 134 -12.44 -15.84 -11.26
N LEU A 135 -12.11 -14.61 -11.69
CA LEU A 135 -12.40 -13.39 -10.92
C LEU A 135 -13.77 -12.77 -11.25
N LYS A 136 -14.55 -13.36 -12.19
CA LYS A 136 -15.89 -12.89 -12.58
C LYS A 136 -15.92 -11.41 -13.02
N GLY A 137 -14.86 -10.93 -13.65
CA GLY A 137 -14.69 -9.53 -14.06
C GLY A 137 -14.18 -8.59 -12.97
N TYR A 138 -13.95 -9.07 -11.72
CA TYR A 138 -13.41 -8.26 -10.64
C TYR A 138 -11.88 -8.28 -10.66
N GLY A 139 -11.30 -7.65 -11.66
CA GLY A 139 -9.85 -7.52 -11.80
C GLY A 139 -9.43 -7.09 -13.20
N SER A 140 -8.13 -7.00 -13.40
CA SER A 140 -7.50 -6.71 -14.69
C SER A 140 -6.30 -7.62 -14.92
N PRO A 141 -5.99 -7.98 -16.20
CA PRO A 141 -4.77 -8.70 -16.51
C PRO A 141 -3.54 -7.95 -16.01
N LEU A 142 -2.56 -8.69 -15.51
CA LEU A 142 -1.36 -8.12 -14.90
C LEU A 142 -0.11 -8.88 -15.37
N ILE A 143 0.96 -8.15 -15.71
CA ILE A 143 2.27 -8.72 -16.05
C ILE A 143 3.43 -8.07 -15.28
N ASP A 144 3.15 -7.01 -14.53
CA ASP A 144 4.09 -6.18 -13.78
C ASP A 144 3.69 -6.08 -12.30
N PRO A 145 4.54 -5.58 -11.41
CA PRO A 145 4.24 -5.55 -9.98
C PRO A 145 3.36 -4.37 -9.53
N PHE A 146 3.07 -3.40 -10.38
CA PHE A 146 2.34 -2.19 -10.01
C PHE A 146 0.86 -2.24 -10.41
N GLY A 147 0.57 -2.68 -11.65
CA GLY A 147 -0.76 -2.68 -12.22
C GLY A 147 -1.25 -1.33 -12.75
N ILE A 148 -2.26 -1.38 -13.61
CA ILE A 148 -2.73 -0.24 -14.42
C ILE A 148 -3.33 0.93 -13.62
N TYR A 149 -3.69 0.71 -12.35
CA TYR A 149 -4.23 1.74 -11.45
C TYR A 149 -3.17 2.41 -10.57
N SER A 150 -1.92 1.97 -10.65
CA SER A 150 -0.81 2.58 -9.93
C SER A 150 -0.29 3.84 -10.64
N PRO A 151 0.05 4.92 -9.92
CA PRO A 151 0.75 6.06 -10.52
C PRO A 151 2.06 5.69 -11.23
N GLU A 152 2.74 4.65 -10.76
CA GLU A 152 3.99 4.16 -11.36
C GLU A 152 3.80 3.50 -12.74
N TYR A 153 2.58 3.02 -13.04
CA TYR A 153 2.33 2.31 -14.30
C TYR A 153 2.62 3.18 -15.53
N LEU A 154 2.30 4.47 -15.48
CA LEU A 154 2.56 5.39 -16.59
C LEU A 154 4.05 5.53 -16.92
N ASN A 155 4.93 5.34 -15.92
CA ASN A 155 6.38 5.38 -16.09
C ASN A 155 6.94 4.12 -16.76
N ILE A 156 6.26 2.98 -16.65
CA ILE A 156 6.72 1.68 -17.15
C ILE A 156 5.89 1.13 -18.31
N ILE A 157 4.82 1.81 -18.72
CA ILE A 157 3.85 1.28 -19.71
C ILE A 157 4.50 0.85 -21.02
N GLU A 158 5.49 1.60 -21.53
CA GLU A 158 6.20 1.23 -22.77
C GLU A 158 6.96 -0.10 -22.58
N THR A 159 7.60 -0.27 -21.45
CA THR A 159 8.31 -1.50 -21.09
C THR A 159 7.33 -2.66 -20.98
N VAL A 160 6.22 -2.48 -20.28
CA VAL A 160 5.19 -3.51 -20.07
C VAL A 160 4.55 -3.92 -21.39
N GLU A 161 4.08 -2.96 -22.17
CA GLU A 161 3.42 -3.23 -23.46
C GLU A 161 4.39 -3.85 -24.50
N SER A 162 5.72 -3.56 -24.40
CA SER A 162 6.70 -4.12 -25.33
C SER A 162 6.84 -5.65 -25.27
N PHE A 163 6.41 -6.29 -24.16
CA PHE A 163 6.42 -7.75 -24.03
C PHE A 163 5.34 -8.42 -24.87
N GLY A 164 4.21 -7.75 -25.10
CA GLY A 164 3.14 -8.23 -25.96
C GLY A 164 2.59 -9.60 -25.57
N PHE A 165 2.65 -9.99 -24.30
CA PHE A 165 2.19 -11.31 -23.84
C PHE A 165 0.70 -11.50 -24.13
N ARG A 166 0.42 -12.56 -24.89
CA ARG A 166 -0.93 -13.04 -25.18
C ARG A 166 -0.92 -14.56 -25.06
N TYR A 167 -2.02 -15.15 -24.65
CA TYR A 167 -2.15 -16.60 -24.59
C TYR A 167 -1.81 -17.22 -25.95
N ASN A 168 -0.72 -17.97 -26.00
CA ASN A 168 -0.21 -18.63 -27.20
C ASN A 168 0.52 -19.93 -26.83
N PRO A 169 -0.22 -21.01 -26.53
CA PRO A 169 0.37 -22.27 -26.08
C PRO A 169 1.29 -22.91 -27.13
N SER A 170 1.08 -22.63 -28.42
CA SER A 170 1.96 -23.15 -29.48
C SER A 170 3.35 -22.53 -29.43
N LEU A 171 3.45 -21.20 -29.24
CA LEU A 171 4.72 -20.51 -29.07
C LEU A 171 5.42 -20.98 -27.78
N ALA A 172 4.68 -21.05 -26.68
CA ALA A 172 5.22 -21.54 -25.40
C ALA A 172 5.76 -22.97 -25.51
N SER A 173 5.01 -23.86 -26.15
CA SER A 173 5.41 -25.25 -26.37
C SER A 173 6.70 -25.34 -27.18
N SER A 174 6.86 -24.52 -28.23
CA SER A 174 8.11 -24.46 -29.02
C SER A 174 9.29 -24.02 -28.16
N MET A 175 9.16 -22.88 -27.44
CA MET A 175 10.23 -22.36 -26.61
C MET A 175 10.66 -23.34 -25.51
N ILE A 176 9.68 -23.98 -24.85
CA ILE A 176 9.93 -25.00 -23.82
C ILE A 176 10.62 -26.21 -24.42
N SER A 177 10.16 -26.69 -25.58
CA SER A 177 10.74 -27.86 -26.25
C SER A 177 12.20 -27.60 -26.63
N ASP A 178 12.52 -26.45 -27.20
CA ASP A 178 13.90 -26.08 -27.57
C ASP A 178 14.81 -26.05 -26.34
N ALA A 179 14.35 -25.47 -25.23
CA ALA A 179 15.12 -25.44 -23.99
C ALA A 179 15.31 -26.84 -23.37
N MET A 180 14.28 -27.67 -23.37
CA MET A 180 14.31 -29.04 -22.83
C MET A 180 15.26 -29.94 -23.64
N ILE A 181 15.23 -29.86 -24.97
CA ILE A 181 16.14 -30.60 -25.86
C ILE A 181 17.57 -30.13 -25.66
N ALA A 182 17.82 -28.82 -25.58
CA ALA A 182 19.15 -28.27 -25.30
C ALA A 182 19.71 -28.76 -23.95
N ALA A 183 18.84 -28.99 -22.96
CA ALA A 183 19.18 -29.54 -21.66
C ALA A 183 19.46 -31.06 -21.69
N GLY A 184 19.25 -31.73 -22.82
CA GLY A 184 19.44 -33.18 -22.98
C GLY A 184 18.22 -34.02 -22.60
N ALA A 185 17.07 -33.40 -22.41
CA ALA A 185 15.80 -34.12 -22.23
C ALA A 185 15.24 -34.57 -23.59
N THR A 186 14.46 -35.64 -23.59
CA THR A 186 13.78 -36.17 -24.77
C THR A 186 12.29 -36.28 -24.55
N ASN A 187 11.48 -36.04 -25.58
CA ASN A 187 10.05 -36.30 -25.52
C ASN A 187 9.79 -37.73 -26.01
N SER A 188 9.43 -38.65 -25.12
CA SER A 188 9.17 -40.05 -25.42
C SER A 188 7.71 -40.39 -25.12
N GLY A 189 6.98 -40.75 -26.18
CA GLY A 189 5.54 -41.06 -26.03
C GLY A 189 4.68 -39.91 -25.52
N GLY A 190 5.05 -38.67 -25.84
CA GLY A 190 4.33 -37.47 -25.39
C GLY A 190 4.69 -37.01 -23.97
N ARG A 191 5.78 -37.56 -23.39
CA ARG A 191 6.26 -37.18 -22.06
C ARG A 191 7.74 -36.80 -22.08
N TRP A 192 8.12 -35.80 -21.32
CA TRP A 192 9.50 -35.40 -21.14
C TRP A 192 10.23 -36.38 -20.21
N VAL A 193 11.39 -36.85 -20.68
CA VAL A 193 12.29 -37.77 -19.98
C VAL A 193 13.70 -37.20 -19.96
N PHE A 194 14.35 -37.26 -18.80
CA PHE A 194 15.73 -36.84 -18.58
C PHE A 194 16.46 -37.93 -17.78
N ASN A 195 17.61 -38.41 -18.29
CA ASN A 195 18.39 -39.48 -17.69
C ASN A 195 17.56 -40.73 -17.33
N GLY A 196 16.55 -41.08 -18.16
CA GLY A 196 15.65 -42.20 -17.94
C GLY A 196 14.47 -41.92 -16.96
N ASN A 197 14.43 -40.76 -16.32
CA ASN A 197 13.37 -40.37 -15.40
C ASN A 197 12.35 -39.44 -16.09
N THR A 198 11.06 -39.65 -15.80
CA THR A 198 10.02 -38.69 -16.23
C THR A 198 10.24 -37.35 -15.54
N VAL A 199 10.23 -36.27 -16.32
CA VAL A 199 10.30 -34.91 -15.75
C VAL A 199 8.96 -34.57 -15.11
N THR A 200 8.96 -34.50 -13.77
CA THR A 200 7.79 -34.24 -12.95
C THR A 200 7.92 -32.85 -12.32
N ILE A 201 6.84 -32.09 -12.32
CA ILE A 201 6.74 -30.75 -11.75
C ILE A 201 5.87 -30.82 -10.51
N ASN A 202 6.40 -30.41 -9.35
CA ASN A 202 5.69 -30.26 -8.11
C ASN A 202 5.00 -28.89 -8.08
N LEU A 203 3.69 -28.85 -8.24
CA LEU A 203 2.87 -27.64 -8.22
C LEU A 203 2.16 -27.54 -6.87
N PHE A 204 2.57 -26.56 -6.05
CA PHE A 204 1.94 -26.27 -4.76
C PHE A 204 0.81 -25.25 -4.95
N MET A 205 -0.41 -25.61 -4.57
CA MET A 205 -1.61 -24.78 -4.68
C MET A 205 -2.16 -24.41 -3.30
N ARG A 206 -2.44 -23.12 -3.10
CA ARG A 206 -3.06 -22.58 -1.89
C ARG A 206 -4.54 -22.94 -1.87
N GLN A 207 -4.90 -23.97 -1.09
CA GLN A 207 -6.29 -24.49 -1.00
C GLN A 207 -7.21 -23.64 -0.12
N ASP A 208 -6.67 -22.71 0.65
CA ASP A 208 -7.42 -21.74 1.45
C ASP A 208 -8.06 -20.62 0.59
N ASP A 209 -7.74 -20.57 -0.71
CA ASP A 209 -8.39 -19.69 -1.69
C ASP A 209 -8.74 -20.51 -2.97
N PRO A 210 -10.04 -20.73 -3.26
CA PRO A 210 -10.49 -21.45 -4.46
C PRO A 210 -10.01 -20.84 -5.79
N LYS A 211 -9.78 -19.54 -5.83
CA LYS A 211 -9.28 -18.85 -7.04
C LYS A 211 -7.84 -19.28 -7.34
N LYS A 212 -7.01 -19.44 -6.30
CA LYS A 212 -5.62 -19.93 -6.43
C LYS A 212 -5.58 -21.37 -6.89
N VAL A 213 -6.49 -22.22 -6.40
CA VAL A 213 -6.63 -23.60 -6.88
C VAL A 213 -7.00 -23.62 -8.35
N SER A 214 -8.03 -22.87 -8.74
CA SER A 214 -8.48 -22.81 -10.14
C SER A 214 -7.39 -22.31 -11.09
N MET A 215 -6.64 -21.30 -10.69
CA MET A 215 -5.50 -20.78 -11.44
C MET A 215 -4.36 -21.81 -11.54
N GLY A 216 -4.07 -22.53 -10.47
CA GLY A 216 -3.07 -23.62 -10.44
C GLY A 216 -3.45 -24.77 -11.37
N GLU A 217 -4.72 -25.21 -11.36
CA GLU A 217 -5.22 -26.26 -12.24
C GLU A 217 -5.19 -25.85 -13.72
N LEU A 218 -5.44 -24.57 -14.04
CA LEU A 218 -5.28 -24.05 -15.40
C LEU A 218 -3.85 -24.26 -15.89
N VAL A 219 -2.84 -23.83 -15.13
CA VAL A 219 -1.42 -23.99 -15.51
C VAL A 219 -1.01 -25.46 -15.54
N ALA A 220 -1.46 -26.28 -14.59
CA ALA A 220 -1.22 -27.71 -14.58
C ALA A 220 -1.70 -28.37 -15.89
N SER A 221 -2.93 -28.07 -16.31
CA SER A 221 -3.51 -28.59 -17.55
C SER A 221 -2.71 -28.18 -18.79
N GLU A 222 -2.25 -26.94 -18.86
CA GLU A 222 -1.43 -26.47 -19.99
C GLU A 222 -0.05 -27.17 -20.02
N LEU A 223 0.59 -27.38 -18.88
CA LEU A 223 1.87 -28.06 -18.79
C LEU A 223 1.74 -29.56 -19.11
N GLU A 224 0.65 -30.22 -18.74
CA GLU A 224 0.35 -31.62 -19.10
C GLU A 224 0.20 -31.79 -20.62
N LYS A 225 -0.44 -30.85 -21.30
CA LYS A 225 -0.60 -30.85 -22.78
C LYS A 225 0.73 -30.81 -23.53
N ILE A 226 1.76 -30.18 -22.95
CA ILE A 226 3.10 -30.13 -23.54
C ILE A 226 4.03 -31.24 -23.02
N GLY A 227 3.52 -32.22 -22.27
CA GLY A 227 4.20 -33.46 -21.94
C GLY A 227 4.87 -33.51 -20.57
N PHE A 228 4.63 -32.57 -19.66
CA PHE A 228 5.08 -32.69 -18.29
C PHE A 228 4.17 -33.58 -17.44
N SER A 229 4.75 -34.24 -16.45
CA SER A 229 3.99 -34.89 -15.38
C SER A 229 3.81 -33.89 -14.24
N ILE A 230 2.59 -33.70 -13.74
CA ILE A 230 2.31 -32.74 -12.69
C ILE A 230 1.93 -33.47 -11.41
N GLN A 231 2.70 -33.24 -10.36
CA GLN A 231 2.35 -33.63 -9.00
C GLN A 231 1.70 -32.41 -8.30
N ARG A 232 0.40 -32.52 -8.06
CA ARG A 232 -0.40 -31.51 -7.39
C ARG A 232 -0.22 -31.66 -5.88
N ASP A 233 0.20 -30.59 -5.20
CA ASP A 233 0.27 -30.50 -3.74
C ASP A 233 -0.63 -29.36 -3.27
N TYR A 234 -1.40 -29.58 -2.22
CA TYR A 234 -2.36 -28.62 -1.69
C TYR A 234 -2.03 -28.29 -0.24
N GLY A 235 -2.15 -27.02 0.13
CA GLY A 235 -1.91 -26.58 1.50
C GLY A 235 -2.39 -25.14 1.75
N ASP A 236 -2.47 -24.80 3.02
CA ASP A 236 -2.70 -23.46 3.49
C ASP A 236 -1.39 -22.64 3.53
N LEU A 237 -1.47 -21.40 4.02
CA LEU A 237 -0.29 -20.52 4.16
C LEU A 237 0.77 -21.12 5.10
N ASN A 238 0.38 -21.82 6.17
CA ASN A 238 1.35 -22.42 7.10
C ASN A 238 2.17 -23.53 6.43
N LYS A 239 1.51 -24.38 5.63
CA LYS A 239 2.22 -25.38 4.83
C LYS A 239 3.10 -24.71 3.76
N ALA A 240 2.63 -23.65 3.11
CA ALA A 240 3.42 -22.89 2.13
C ALA A 240 4.67 -22.27 2.79
N ASN A 241 4.55 -21.71 4.00
CA ASN A 241 5.69 -21.18 4.75
C ASN A 241 6.76 -22.25 5.01
N THR A 242 6.36 -23.49 5.24
CA THR A 242 7.30 -24.60 5.44
C THR A 242 7.88 -25.12 4.12
N VAL A 243 7.03 -25.37 3.12
CA VAL A 243 7.43 -26.05 1.88
C VAL A 243 8.08 -25.08 0.87
N VAL A 244 7.49 -23.87 0.70
CA VAL A 244 7.95 -22.92 -0.33
C VAL A 244 9.03 -22.01 0.23
N TYR A 245 8.78 -21.37 1.37
CA TYR A 245 9.71 -20.36 1.92
C TYR A 245 10.77 -20.95 2.84
N GLY A 246 10.47 -22.02 3.56
CA GLY A 246 11.35 -22.64 4.56
C GLY A 246 12.20 -23.79 4.07
N SER A 247 12.03 -24.30 2.84
CA SER A 247 12.83 -25.40 2.31
C SER A 247 13.96 -24.92 1.41
N ASP A 248 15.05 -25.70 1.28
CA ASP A 248 16.06 -25.43 0.26
C ASP A 248 15.44 -25.63 -1.13
N PRO A 249 15.43 -24.59 -2.00
CA PRO A 249 14.85 -24.65 -3.34
C PRO A 249 15.40 -25.82 -4.20
N LYS A 250 16.64 -26.23 -3.99
CA LYS A 250 17.26 -27.37 -4.71
C LYS A 250 16.62 -28.72 -4.41
N ASN A 251 15.91 -28.85 -3.28
CA ASN A 251 15.21 -30.08 -2.92
C ASN A 251 13.93 -30.30 -3.72
N LEU A 252 13.49 -29.30 -4.52
CA LEU A 252 12.35 -29.33 -5.41
C LEU A 252 11.05 -29.82 -4.73
N GLN A 253 10.86 -29.51 -3.43
CA GLN A 253 9.61 -29.81 -2.75
C GLN A 253 8.44 -29.06 -3.43
N TRP A 254 8.74 -27.99 -4.13
CA TRP A 254 7.85 -27.23 -5.00
C TRP A 254 8.66 -26.68 -6.19
N GLN A 255 8.00 -26.49 -7.33
CA GLN A 255 8.60 -25.87 -8.53
C GLN A 255 7.75 -24.74 -9.07
N ILE A 256 6.42 -24.82 -8.88
CA ILE A 256 5.48 -23.71 -9.08
C ILE A 256 4.63 -23.56 -7.82
N TYR A 257 4.35 -22.33 -7.42
CA TYR A 257 3.51 -22.01 -6.27
C TYR A 257 2.47 -20.95 -6.67
N THR A 258 1.19 -21.17 -6.36
CA THR A 258 0.13 -20.17 -6.56
C THR A 258 0.21 -19.11 -5.48
N GLU A 259 0.63 -17.92 -5.85
CA GLU A 259 0.90 -16.82 -4.94
C GLU A 259 -0.17 -15.73 -5.02
N GLU A 260 -0.33 -15.01 -3.92
CA GLU A 260 -0.99 -13.71 -3.87
C GLU A 260 -0.12 -12.74 -3.11
N PHE A 261 0.11 -11.59 -3.71
CA PHE A 261 0.67 -10.43 -3.02
C PHE A 261 -0.49 -9.50 -2.64
N ALA A 262 -0.71 -9.34 -1.35
CA ALA A 262 -1.87 -8.61 -0.81
C ALA A 262 -1.88 -7.10 -1.11
N GLY A 263 -0.83 -6.59 -1.75
CA GLY A 263 -0.70 -5.16 -2.03
C GLY A 263 -0.27 -4.33 -0.82
N SER A 264 -0.25 -3.02 -1.00
CA SER A 264 0.02 -2.05 0.07
C SER A 264 -1.27 -1.79 0.86
N ARG A 265 -1.14 -1.60 2.18
CA ARG A 265 -2.24 -1.15 3.05
C ARG A 265 -2.58 0.33 2.87
N ALA A 266 -1.86 1.03 2.00
CA ALA A 266 -2.09 2.42 1.63
C ALA A 266 -1.79 2.57 0.14
N PHE A 267 -2.50 3.48 -0.51
CA PHE A 267 -2.13 3.92 -1.84
C PHE A 267 -0.82 4.71 -1.76
N VAL A 268 0.13 4.45 -2.66
CA VAL A 268 1.48 5.03 -2.62
C VAL A 268 1.84 5.60 -3.98
N LYS A 269 2.20 6.90 -4.01
CA LYS A 269 2.58 7.60 -5.25
C LYS A 269 3.89 7.07 -5.81
N TYR A 270 4.90 6.94 -4.97
CA TYR A 270 6.21 6.40 -5.30
C TYR A 270 6.50 5.22 -4.40
N ASN A 271 6.70 4.03 -4.96
CA ASN A 271 7.01 2.85 -4.16
C ASN A 271 8.46 2.41 -4.41
N PRO A 272 9.39 2.74 -3.49
CA PRO A 272 10.81 2.47 -3.70
C PRO A 272 11.16 0.99 -3.54
N THR A 273 10.32 0.19 -2.90
CA THR A 273 10.67 -1.19 -2.53
C THR A 273 10.00 -2.27 -3.38
N ILE A 274 8.90 -1.97 -4.08
CA ILE A 274 8.16 -2.97 -4.87
C ILE A 274 9.04 -3.71 -5.90
N PRO A 275 9.87 -3.06 -6.73
CA PRO A 275 10.71 -3.79 -7.68
C PRO A 275 11.67 -4.77 -7.00
N ALA A 276 12.23 -4.36 -5.85
CA ALA A 276 13.11 -5.22 -5.06
C ALA A 276 12.34 -6.38 -4.42
N GLN A 277 11.23 -6.12 -3.78
CA GLN A 277 10.40 -7.14 -3.13
C GLN A 277 9.93 -8.22 -4.10
N MET A 278 9.61 -7.83 -5.33
CA MET A 278 9.05 -8.75 -6.33
C MET A 278 10.10 -9.53 -7.09
N TYR A 279 11.27 -8.95 -7.31
CA TYR A 279 12.23 -9.52 -8.25
C TYR A 279 13.64 -9.72 -7.70
N ALA A 280 14.08 -8.94 -6.71
CA ALA A 280 15.48 -8.93 -6.31
C ALA A 280 15.78 -9.88 -5.15
N PRO A 281 16.83 -10.68 -5.24
CA PRO A 281 17.23 -11.63 -4.19
C PRO A 281 17.60 -10.96 -2.86
N TRP A 282 18.25 -9.78 -2.91
CA TRP A 282 18.81 -9.11 -1.72
C TRP A 282 17.78 -8.75 -0.64
N LEU A 283 16.51 -8.52 -1.02
CA LEU A 283 15.46 -8.10 -0.07
C LEU A 283 14.81 -9.26 0.69
N SER A 284 15.30 -10.50 0.53
CA SER A 284 14.83 -11.68 1.28
C SER A 284 13.33 -12.00 1.13
N ARG A 285 12.75 -11.69 -0.04
CA ARG A 285 11.37 -12.08 -0.40
C ARG A 285 11.32 -13.25 -1.37
N MET A 286 12.50 -13.77 -1.76
CA MET A 286 12.63 -14.94 -2.62
C MET A 286 12.71 -16.21 -1.77
N PRO A 287 12.13 -17.33 -2.20
CA PRO A 287 12.22 -18.60 -1.48
C PRO A 287 13.65 -19.02 -1.22
N GLY A 288 13.91 -19.50 -0.01
CA GLY A 288 15.23 -19.94 0.44
C GLY A 288 16.17 -18.83 0.89
N SER A 289 15.87 -17.54 0.63
CA SER A 289 16.76 -16.40 0.96
C SER A 289 16.96 -16.19 2.47
N GLN A 290 16.04 -16.63 3.30
CA GLN A 290 16.12 -16.48 4.76
C GLN A 290 17.17 -17.39 5.42
N ASN A 291 17.61 -18.45 4.73
CA ASN A 291 18.67 -19.32 5.23
C ASN A 291 19.92 -19.18 4.36
N PRO A 292 21.03 -18.62 4.89
CA PRO A 292 22.24 -18.39 4.11
C PRO A 292 22.94 -19.68 3.66
N THR A 293 22.55 -20.84 4.18
CA THR A 293 23.08 -22.14 3.76
C THR A 293 22.33 -22.73 2.56
N TYR A 294 21.15 -22.19 2.21
CA TYR A 294 20.38 -22.67 1.08
C TYR A 294 20.84 -21.99 -0.21
N TRP A 295 20.54 -22.68 -1.33
CA TRP A 295 20.74 -22.06 -2.63
C TRP A 295 19.83 -20.82 -2.75
N ASN A 296 20.42 -19.72 -3.20
CA ASN A 296 19.65 -18.48 -3.43
C ASN A 296 19.79 -18.05 -4.89
N TYR A 297 18.68 -17.61 -5.48
CA TYR A 297 18.65 -16.98 -6.78
C TYR A 297 19.52 -15.71 -6.77
N GLN A 298 20.31 -15.49 -7.81
CA GLN A 298 21.21 -14.34 -7.89
C GLN A 298 21.05 -13.60 -9.22
N ASN A 299 20.96 -12.29 -9.14
CA ASN A 299 21.04 -11.37 -10.26
C ASN A 299 21.63 -10.04 -9.77
N ALA A 300 22.95 -9.92 -9.85
CA ALA A 300 23.68 -8.77 -9.30
C ALA A 300 23.27 -7.42 -9.93
N THR A 301 22.93 -7.40 -11.22
CA THR A 301 22.47 -6.17 -11.89
C THR A 301 21.09 -5.74 -11.39
N LEU A 302 20.18 -6.68 -11.20
CA LEU A 302 18.85 -6.42 -10.65
C LEU A 302 18.95 -5.95 -9.20
N ASP A 303 19.85 -6.56 -8.41
CA ASP A 303 20.12 -6.13 -7.03
C ASP A 303 20.65 -4.69 -7.00
N GLU A 304 21.64 -4.35 -7.83
CA GLU A 304 22.19 -2.99 -7.89
C GLU A 304 21.12 -1.94 -8.25
N ILE A 305 20.34 -2.19 -9.32
CA ILE A 305 19.30 -1.26 -9.76
C ILE A 305 18.23 -1.08 -8.68
N THR A 306 17.76 -2.17 -8.09
CA THR A 306 16.70 -2.11 -7.07
C THR A 306 17.17 -1.51 -5.75
N GLN A 307 18.45 -1.66 -5.39
CA GLN A 307 19.06 -0.95 -4.25
C GLN A 307 19.15 0.55 -4.52
N LYS A 308 19.53 0.98 -5.73
CA LYS A 308 19.51 2.42 -6.07
C LYS A 308 18.13 3.02 -5.89
N ILE A 309 17.07 2.34 -6.30
CA ILE A 309 15.69 2.80 -6.11
C ILE A 309 15.33 2.83 -4.62
N ALA A 310 15.57 1.74 -3.90
CA ALA A 310 15.18 1.56 -2.52
C ALA A 310 15.88 2.53 -1.56
N PHE A 311 17.13 2.90 -1.86
CA PHE A 311 17.94 3.81 -1.05
C PHE A 311 18.04 5.23 -1.62
N PHE A 312 17.16 5.60 -2.54
CA PHE A 312 17.07 6.94 -3.14
C PHE A 312 18.39 7.42 -3.80
N ASN A 313 19.16 6.49 -4.38
CA ASN A 313 20.44 6.79 -5.04
C ASN A 313 20.24 7.07 -6.54
N PHE A 314 19.61 8.20 -6.83
CA PHE A 314 19.39 8.74 -8.18
C PHE A 314 19.43 10.28 -8.12
N THR A 315 19.63 10.94 -9.26
CA THR A 315 19.90 12.37 -9.36
C THR A 315 18.79 13.16 -10.06
N SER A 316 17.77 12.48 -10.57
CA SER A 316 16.62 13.10 -11.23
C SER A 316 15.41 12.17 -11.24
N GLU A 317 14.23 12.72 -11.48
CA GLU A 317 13.01 11.95 -11.74
C GLU A 317 13.16 11.01 -12.94
N GLN A 318 13.77 11.51 -14.02
CA GLN A 318 14.01 10.72 -15.23
C GLN A 318 14.88 9.50 -14.95
N GLU A 319 15.98 9.66 -14.20
CA GLU A 319 16.85 8.55 -13.82
C GLU A 319 16.11 7.53 -12.95
N ARG A 320 15.36 7.99 -11.94
CA ARG A 320 14.53 7.10 -11.10
C ARG A 320 13.55 6.30 -11.93
N ASN A 321 12.80 6.95 -12.81
CA ASN A 321 11.81 6.30 -13.66
C ASN A 321 12.46 5.28 -14.63
N GLN A 322 13.65 5.59 -15.14
CA GLN A 322 14.42 4.65 -15.95
C GLN A 322 14.87 3.43 -15.12
N LEU A 323 15.38 3.62 -13.90
CA LEU A 323 15.76 2.52 -13.00
C LEU A 323 14.55 1.61 -12.68
N VAL A 324 13.37 2.18 -12.42
CA VAL A 324 12.15 1.40 -12.18
C VAL A 324 11.76 0.61 -13.43
N SER A 325 11.79 1.23 -14.60
CA SER A 325 11.50 0.59 -15.88
C SER A 325 12.48 -0.58 -16.18
N ASP A 326 13.78 -0.38 -15.94
CA ASP A 326 14.79 -1.40 -16.14
C ASP A 326 14.65 -2.57 -15.17
N ALA A 327 14.36 -2.29 -13.88
CA ALA A 327 14.10 -3.32 -12.88
C ALA A 327 12.87 -4.18 -13.25
N VAL A 328 11.78 -3.54 -13.68
CA VAL A 328 10.57 -4.25 -14.12
C VAL A 328 10.85 -5.09 -15.38
N LYS A 329 11.55 -4.51 -16.37
CA LYS A 329 11.96 -5.22 -17.59
C LYS A 329 12.75 -6.49 -17.28
N MET A 330 13.77 -6.36 -16.44
CA MET A 330 14.62 -7.48 -16.03
C MET A 330 13.83 -8.52 -15.23
N GLY A 331 12.99 -8.08 -14.29
CA GLY A 331 12.17 -8.97 -13.48
C GLY A 331 11.18 -9.79 -14.32
N ILE A 332 10.51 -9.16 -15.28
CA ILE A 332 9.64 -9.85 -16.24
C ILE A 332 10.45 -10.85 -17.10
N GLN A 333 11.62 -10.46 -17.57
CA GLN A 333 12.49 -11.34 -18.35
C GLN A 333 12.99 -12.55 -17.56
N GLU A 334 13.30 -12.39 -16.28
CA GLU A 334 13.71 -13.50 -15.40
C GLU A 334 12.55 -14.46 -15.09
N SER A 335 11.32 -13.95 -15.01
CA SER A 335 10.10 -14.72 -14.79
C SER A 335 10.17 -15.71 -13.61
N VAL A 336 10.90 -15.35 -12.54
CA VAL A 336 10.84 -16.09 -11.26
C VAL A 336 9.54 -15.81 -10.52
N ARG A 337 8.93 -14.66 -10.80
CA ARG A 337 7.57 -14.31 -10.40
C ARG A 337 6.79 -13.91 -11.64
N ILE A 338 5.61 -14.51 -11.83
CA ILE A 338 4.73 -14.26 -12.97
C ILE A 338 3.43 -13.69 -12.44
N PHE A 339 3.16 -12.45 -12.77
CA PHE A 339 1.89 -11.80 -12.46
C PHE A 339 0.81 -12.23 -13.46
N VAL A 340 -0.40 -12.44 -12.95
CA VAL A 340 -1.53 -12.94 -13.73
C VAL A 340 -2.69 -11.95 -13.74
N ALA A 341 -3.14 -11.52 -12.57
CA ALA A 341 -4.26 -10.59 -12.45
C ALA A 341 -4.11 -9.70 -11.21
N GLN A 342 -4.48 -8.43 -11.35
CA GLN A 342 -4.75 -7.53 -10.23
C GLN A 342 -6.22 -7.70 -9.86
N LYS A 343 -6.52 -7.94 -8.59
CA LYS A 343 -7.89 -8.11 -8.09
C LYS A 343 -8.55 -6.76 -7.82
N THR A 344 -9.87 -6.78 -7.89
CA THR A 344 -10.73 -5.76 -7.31
C THR A 344 -11.57 -6.42 -6.22
N ASP A 345 -11.44 -5.95 -4.99
CA ASP A 345 -12.13 -6.51 -3.84
C ASP A 345 -13.36 -5.65 -3.48
N PRO A 346 -14.58 -6.22 -3.47
CA PRO A 346 -15.80 -5.54 -3.06
C PRO A 346 -15.98 -5.63 -1.55
N PHE A 347 -16.07 -4.49 -0.88
CA PHE A 347 -16.40 -4.35 0.53
C PHE A 347 -17.84 -3.89 0.70
N VAL A 348 -18.47 -4.23 1.82
CA VAL A 348 -19.87 -3.89 2.09
C VAL A 348 -20.05 -3.17 3.42
N ALA A 349 -20.92 -2.15 3.41
CA ALA A 349 -21.42 -1.48 4.59
C ALA A 349 -22.94 -1.26 4.51
N SER A 350 -23.60 -1.12 5.65
CA SER A 350 -24.99 -0.68 5.71
C SER A 350 -25.18 0.69 5.05
N ALA A 351 -26.28 0.88 4.33
CA ALA A 351 -26.63 2.17 3.74
C ALA A 351 -26.78 3.30 4.76
N ASN A 352 -26.97 2.94 6.05
CA ASN A 352 -27.04 3.89 7.16
C ASN A 352 -25.67 4.42 7.60
N VAL A 353 -24.57 3.73 7.24
CA VAL A 353 -23.22 4.18 7.55
C VAL A 353 -22.81 5.28 6.57
N ARG A 354 -22.24 6.36 7.10
CA ARG A 354 -21.76 7.52 6.34
C ARG A 354 -20.34 7.87 6.75
N GLY A 355 -19.66 8.69 5.94
CA GLY A 355 -18.30 9.16 6.22
C GLY A 355 -17.21 8.12 6.00
N LEU A 356 -17.52 7.00 5.35
CA LEU A 356 -16.50 6.02 4.96
C LEU A 356 -15.58 6.62 3.88
N VAL A 357 -14.30 6.38 4.04
CA VAL A 357 -13.27 6.77 3.07
C VAL A 357 -12.80 5.52 2.33
N ASN A 358 -13.13 5.43 1.06
CA ASN A 358 -12.68 4.33 0.19
C ASN A 358 -11.27 4.61 -0.34
N ASP A 359 -10.26 4.42 0.51
CA ASP A 359 -8.84 4.57 0.19
C ASP A 359 -8.45 3.66 -1.00
N PHE A 360 -7.68 4.16 -1.94
CA PHE A 360 -7.33 3.38 -3.13
C PHE A 360 -6.43 2.17 -2.84
N GLY A 361 -5.75 2.12 -1.69
CA GLY A 361 -4.94 0.98 -1.27
C GLY A 361 -5.64 0.08 -0.26
N ALA A 362 -6.31 0.65 0.74
CA ALA A 362 -6.89 -0.09 1.87
C ALA A 362 -8.42 -0.22 1.81
N GLY A 363 -9.09 0.43 0.86
CA GLY A 363 -10.54 0.46 0.82
C GLY A 363 -11.16 1.09 2.06
N ILE A 364 -12.33 0.63 2.43
CA ILE A 364 -13.02 1.11 3.63
C ILE A 364 -12.38 0.64 4.94
N THR A 365 -11.37 -0.24 4.90
CA THR A 365 -10.62 -0.68 6.08
C THR A 365 -9.51 0.30 6.48
N SER A 366 -9.38 1.40 5.76
CA SER A 366 -8.38 2.45 6.04
C SER A 366 -8.62 3.14 7.38
N LYS A 367 -7.53 3.67 7.95
CA LYS A 367 -7.57 4.49 9.15
C LYS A 367 -8.56 5.66 9.02
N TYR A 368 -8.64 6.27 7.84
CA TYR A 368 -9.52 7.41 7.58
C TYR A 368 -11.00 7.07 7.75
N SER A 369 -11.41 5.84 7.40
CA SER A 369 -12.79 5.39 7.58
C SER A 369 -13.21 5.48 9.04
N LEU A 370 -12.47 4.85 9.98
CA LEU A 370 -12.86 4.87 11.39
C LEU A 370 -12.69 6.24 12.05
N LEU A 371 -11.75 7.07 11.57
CA LEU A 371 -11.61 8.44 12.05
C LEU A 371 -12.81 9.34 11.68
N ASN A 372 -13.54 8.98 10.61
CA ASN A 372 -14.53 9.85 10.01
C ASN A 372 -15.94 9.26 9.94
N VAL A 373 -16.11 7.96 10.17
CA VAL A 373 -17.37 7.24 10.04
C VAL A 373 -18.42 7.74 11.05
N ARG A 374 -19.67 7.81 10.59
CA ARG A 374 -20.87 8.20 11.36
C ARG A 374 -21.98 7.18 11.16
N SER A 375 -22.70 6.86 12.21
CA SER A 375 -23.99 6.18 12.07
C SER A 375 -25.03 7.15 11.50
N GLY A 376 -25.86 6.71 10.58
CA GLY A 376 -26.95 7.51 10.01
C GLY A 376 -28.24 7.50 10.85
N GLY A 377 -28.23 6.85 12.02
CA GLY A 377 -29.38 6.74 12.94
C GLY A 377 -29.30 7.67 14.14
N ASP A 378 -30.40 7.75 14.90
CA ASP A 378 -30.62 8.68 16.01
C ASP A 378 -29.61 8.52 17.16
N GLY A 379 -28.41 9.12 17.02
CA GLY A 379 -27.47 9.26 18.12
C GLY A 379 -26.75 7.98 18.53
N ASN A 380 -26.76 6.90 17.72
CA ASN A 380 -25.92 5.73 17.98
C ASN A 380 -24.46 6.03 17.60
N LEU A 381 -23.61 6.12 18.60
CA LEU A 381 -22.18 6.40 18.45
C LEU A 381 -21.31 5.12 18.53
N SER A 382 -21.94 3.93 18.46
CA SER A 382 -21.26 2.64 18.44
C SER A 382 -21.47 1.92 17.11
N LEU A 383 -20.42 1.28 16.59
CA LEU A 383 -20.46 0.47 15.38
C LEU A 383 -20.03 -0.97 15.64
N ASP A 384 -20.77 -1.91 15.05
CA ASP A 384 -20.45 -3.33 15.01
C ASP A 384 -19.82 -3.69 13.65
N ILE A 385 -18.57 -4.11 13.68
CA ILE A 385 -17.75 -4.35 12.49
C ILE A 385 -17.38 -5.82 12.42
N GLY A 386 -17.85 -6.52 11.39
CA GLY A 386 -17.40 -7.89 11.14
C GLY A 386 -15.96 -7.92 10.62
N VAL A 387 -15.14 -8.84 11.13
CA VAL A 387 -13.78 -9.08 10.66
C VAL A 387 -13.51 -10.58 10.55
N LYS A 388 -12.72 -10.98 9.55
CA LYS A 388 -12.41 -12.40 9.29
C LYS A 388 -11.63 -13.05 10.44
N GLN A 389 -10.76 -12.28 11.09
CA GLN A 389 -9.95 -12.67 12.23
C GLN A 389 -9.83 -11.49 13.20
N ILE A 390 -9.66 -11.77 14.48
CA ILE A 390 -9.44 -10.71 15.48
C ILE A 390 -8.04 -10.76 16.10
N HIS A 391 -7.36 -11.90 16.03
CA HIS A 391 -6.02 -12.10 16.58
C HIS A 391 -5.32 -13.22 15.80
N GLN A 392 -4.32 -12.88 15.02
CA GLN A 392 -3.59 -13.83 14.17
C GLN A 392 -2.07 -13.73 14.31
N GLY A 393 -1.56 -12.90 15.14
CA GLY A 393 -0.15 -12.71 15.39
C GLY A 393 0.03 -11.86 16.62
N SER A 394 1.26 -11.49 16.93
CA SER A 394 1.53 -10.60 18.05
C SER A 394 1.18 -9.15 17.71
N TRP A 395 0.76 -8.41 18.72
CA TRP A 395 0.48 -6.96 18.66
C TRP A 395 1.68 -6.09 19.07
N ASN A 396 2.89 -6.65 19.24
CA ASN A 396 4.06 -5.84 19.50
C ASN A 396 4.49 -5.05 18.26
N THR A 397 4.98 -3.83 18.46
CA THR A 397 5.33 -2.88 17.40
C THR A 397 6.69 -3.16 16.74
N ILE A 398 7.48 -4.08 17.28
CA ILE A 398 8.85 -4.38 16.83
C ILE A 398 8.86 -5.53 15.81
N GLY A 399 8.36 -6.71 16.18
CA GLY A 399 8.33 -7.87 15.30
C GLY A 399 6.93 -8.48 15.13
N GLY A 400 5.88 -7.78 15.55
CA GLY A 400 4.47 -8.16 15.41
C GLY A 400 3.73 -7.38 14.33
N LEU A 401 2.40 -7.33 14.41
CA LEU A 401 1.49 -6.59 13.51
C LEU A 401 1.70 -6.94 12.01
N GLN A 402 2.07 -8.17 11.74
CA GLN A 402 2.38 -8.64 10.38
C GLN A 402 1.14 -9.01 9.56
N ASP A 403 -0.01 -9.20 10.21
CA ASP A 403 -1.29 -9.51 9.58
C ASP A 403 -2.17 -8.26 9.41
N LEU A 404 -3.07 -8.32 8.42
CA LEU A 404 -3.96 -7.19 8.09
C LEU A 404 -4.94 -6.85 9.22
N TYR A 405 -5.42 -7.84 9.96
CA TYR A 405 -6.48 -7.67 10.93
C TYR A 405 -5.97 -6.93 12.17
N SER A 406 -4.92 -7.47 12.78
CA SER A 406 -4.29 -6.86 13.95
C SER A 406 -3.76 -5.46 13.65
N ALA A 407 -3.07 -5.30 12.51
CA ALA A 407 -2.51 -4.02 12.12
C ALA A 407 -3.55 -2.95 11.81
N SER A 408 -4.70 -3.32 11.20
CA SER A 408 -5.78 -2.37 10.92
C SER A 408 -6.39 -1.82 12.21
N ILE A 409 -6.66 -2.69 13.19
CA ILE A 409 -7.22 -2.26 14.49
C ILE A 409 -6.17 -1.47 15.30
N HIS A 410 -4.92 -1.96 15.37
CA HIS A 410 -3.85 -1.26 16.09
C HIS A 410 -3.58 0.14 15.52
N SER A 411 -3.72 0.33 14.20
CA SER A 411 -3.53 1.65 13.58
C SER A 411 -4.48 2.72 14.11
N MET A 412 -5.62 2.35 14.72
CA MET A 412 -6.55 3.28 15.37
C MET A 412 -6.08 3.66 16.78
N VAL A 413 -5.29 2.78 17.41
CA VAL A 413 -4.76 2.95 18.77
C VAL A 413 -3.46 3.74 18.79
N ALA A 414 -2.66 3.63 17.73
CA ALA A 414 -1.38 4.34 17.61
C ALA A 414 -1.30 5.19 16.33
N ASP A 415 -0.95 6.46 16.53
CA ASP A 415 -0.72 7.42 15.43
C ASP A 415 0.76 7.48 15.06
N THR A 416 1.06 7.61 13.78
CA THR A 416 2.40 7.72 13.20
C THR A 416 2.80 9.17 12.89
N ALA A 417 4.07 9.40 12.58
CA ALA A 417 4.60 10.72 12.19
C ALA A 417 3.88 11.30 10.97
N THR A 418 3.80 10.48 9.94
CA THR A 418 3.21 10.79 8.63
C THR A 418 2.21 9.71 8.25
N PHE A 419 1.36 10.01 7.28
CA PHE A 419 0.46 9.04 6.68
C PHE A 419 0.46 9.22 5.16
N ARG A 420 -0.29 8.40 4.41
CA ARG A 420 -0.46 8.56 2.97
C ARG A 420 -1.81 9.17 2.67
N HIS A 421 -1.87 10.11 1.74
CA HIS A 421 -3.11 10.66 1.24
C HIS A 421 -3.93 9.54 0.54
N PRO A 422 -5.20 9.32 0.87
CA PRO A 422 -5.95 8.13 0.45
C PRO A 422 -6.14 8.01 -1.07
N TYR A 423 -6.01 9.12 -1.81
CA TYR A 423 -6.29 9.18 -3.24
C TYR A 423 -5.11 9.58 -4.11
N THR A 424 -4.10 10.27 -3.56
CA THR A 424 -2.88 10.62 -4.31
C THR A 424 -1.69 9.77 -3.94
N GLY A 425 -1.72 9.13 -2.77
CA GLY A 425 -0.60 8.34 -2.25
C GLY A 425 0.60 9.17 -1.81
N GLU A 426 0.49 10.49 -1.80
CA GLU A 426 1.54 11.40 -1.32
C GLU A 426 1.69 11.29 0.20
N VAL A 427 2.90 11.55 0.69
CA VAL A 427 3.14 11.70 2.12
C VAL A 427 2.44 12.95 2.64
N ILE A 428 1.64 12.80 3.69
CA ILE A 428 1.03 13.91 4.41
C ILE A 428 1.47 13.89 5.87
N PRO A 429 1.60 15.07 6.52
CA PRO A 429 1.88 15.14 7.94
C PRO A 429 0.71 14.56 8.74
N PHE A 430 1.02 13.80 9.81
CA PHE A 430 0.01 13.33 10.74
C PHE A 430 0.34 13.82 12.15
N ARG A 431 1.28 13.17 12.88
CA ARG A 431 1.68 13.62 14.22
C ARG A 431 2.97 14.44 14.23
N SER A 432 3.73 14.44 13.12
CA SER A 432 4.97 15.21 12.96
C SER A 432 4.91 16.11 11.73
N PRO A 433 4.10 17.20 11.76
CA PRO A 433 4.10 18.16 10.66
C PRO A 433 5.50 18.78 10.51
N TRP A 434 6.03 18.72 9.29
CA TRP A 434 7.27 19.39 8.95
C TRP A 434 7.05 20.87 8.67
N THR A 435 8.01 21.68 9.08
CA THR A 435 7.99 23.14 8.91
C THR A 435 9.05 23.63 7.95
N ASP A 436 10.09 22.81 7.71
CA ASP A 436 11.17 23.12 6.79
C ASP A 436 11.82 21.85 6.27
N ILE A 437 12.17 21.83 5.00
CA ILE A 437 13.00 20.82 4.35
C ILE A 437 14.15 21.56 3.68
N THR A 438 15.38 21.28 4.12
CA THR A 438 16.59 21.82 3.49
C THR A 438 17.32 20.69 2.80
N THR A 439 17.69 20.84 1.54
CA THR A 439 18.51 19.87 0.80
C THR A 439 19.49 20.56 -0.12
N GLU A 440 20.69 20.03 -0.22
CA GLU A 440 21.70 20.40 -1.20
C GLU A 440 21.90 19.25 -2.22
N GLY A 441 21.09 18.19 -2.08
CA GLY A 441 21.10 17.04 -2.97
C GLY A 441 20.72 17.34 -4.41
N PRO A 442 20.94 16.40 -5.31
CA PRO A 442 21.36 14.99 -5.05
C PRO A 442 22.87 14.80 -4.82
N VAL A 443 23.71 15.78 -5.18
CA VAL A 443 25.18 15.61 -5.20
C VAL A 443 25.84 16.26 -3.98
N ASP A 444 25.44 17.49 -3.67
CA ASP A 444 26.02 18.27 -2.58
C ASP A 444 25.40 17.91 -1.23
N LYS A 445 26.05 18.33 -0.14
CA LYS A 445 25.67 17.99 1.22
C LYS A 445 25.69 19.22 2.13
N ILE A 446 24.82 19.22 3.12
CA ILE A 446 24.78 20.22 4.18
C ILE A 446 25.68 19.77 5.34
N ASP A 447 26.35 20.73 5.96
CA ASP A 447 27.15 20.48 7.18
C ASP A 447 26.22 20.26 8.39
N LEU A 448 26.55 19.30 9.24
CA LEU A 448 25.84 19.05 10.47
C LEU A 448 26.25 20.04 11.57
N PRO A 449 25.28 20.67 12.28
CA PRO A 449 25.56 21.38 13.54
C PRO A 449 26.24 20.47 14.57
N SER A 450 27.12 21.04 15.41
CA SER A 450 27.86 20.29 16.39
C SER A 450 27.03 19.62 17.49
N ASP A 451 25.78 20.06 17.66
CA ASP A 451 24.82 19.53 18.63
C ASP A 451 23.84 18.47 18.02
N VAL A 452 24.10 18.02 16.82
CA VAL A 452 23.43 16.82 16.25
C VAL A 452 23.95 15.58 16.96
N ILE A 453 23.06 14.77 17.49
CA ILE A 453 23.37 13.56 18.27
C ILE A 453 22.81 12.30 17.63
N LYS A 454 23.45 11.18 17.93
CA LYS A 454 22.98 9.82 17.66
C LYS A 454 23.35 8.90 18.82
N TRP A 455 22.61 7.84 19.01
CA TRP A 455 22.93 6.87 20.03
C TRP A 455 24.14 6.01 19.63
N ASN A 456 25.06 5.82 20.57
CA ASN A 456 26.19 4.90 20.41
C ASN A 456 25.99 3.69 21.31
N GLN A 457 25.68 2.55 20.68
CA GLN A 457 25.37 1.30 21.37
C GLN A 457 26.57 0.76 22.18
N THR A 458 27.80 0.89 21.66
CA THR A 458 29.01 0.42 22.37
C THR A 458 29.29 1.25 23.62
N LEU A 459 29.10 2.57 23.54
CA LEU A 459 29.34 3.48 24.64
C LEU A 459 28.12 3.65 25.57
N GLN A 460 26.95 3.16 25.16
CA GLN A 460 25.67 3.28 25.86
C GLN A 460 25.36 4.74 26.26
N GLN A 461 25.53 5.66 25.28
CA GLN A 461 25.28 7.10 25.47
C GLN A 461 25.03 7.82 24.16
N TRP A 462 24.38 8.96 24.23
CA TRP A 462 24.29 9.89 23.10
C TRP A 462 25.67 10.48 22.80
N VAL A 463 26.07 10.49 21.55
CA VAL A 463 27.31 11.08 21.05
C VAL A 463 26.98 12.09 19.94
N GLN A 464 27.81 13.12 19.84
CA GLN A 464 27.74 14.05 18.71
C GLN A 464 28.03 13.31 17.40
N ALA A 465 27.39 13.72 16.29
CA ALA A 465 27.57 13.12 14.99
C ALA A 465 29.03 13.22 14.44
N GLY A 466 29.82 14.11 15.03
CA GLY A 466 31.22 14.32 14.72
C GLY A 466 31.46 15.61 13.91
N GLU A 467 32.61 16.22 14.14
CA GLU A 467 33.08 17.41 13.41
C GLU A 467 33.29 17.05 11.91
N GLY A 468 32.79 17.89 11.00
CA GLY A 468 32.86 17.66 9.57
C GLY A 468 31.89 16.61 9.02
N SER A 469 30.94 16.13 9.84
CA SER A 469 29.84 15.26 9.37
C SER A 469 28.87 16.05 8.49
N THR A 470 28.34 15.37 7.46
CA THR A 470 27.40 15.96 6.49
C THR A 470 26.18 15.08 6.29
N ALA A 471 25.09 15.67 5.77
CA ALA A 471 23.90 14.98 5.30
C ALA A 471 23.46 15.55 3.93
N ILE A 472 22.68 14.80 3.20
CA ILE A 472 22.08 15.29 1.95
C ILE A 472 20.90 16.21 2.25
N SER A 473 20.06 15.84 3.20
CA SER A 473 18.85 16.58 3.56
C SER A 473 18.67 16.72 5.07
N LYS A 474 17.96 17.78 5.46
CA LYS A 474 17.48 18.03 6.81
C LYS A 474 15.95 18.19 6.76
N VAL A 475 15.25 17.50 7.65
CA VAL A 475 13.81 17.66 7.88
C VAL A 475 13.59 18.27 9.24
N THR A 476 12.92 19.42 9.29
CA THR A 476 12.54 20.09 10.54
C THR A 476 11.06 19.89 10.78
N PHE A 477 10.68 19.30 11.90
CA PHE A 477 9.29 19.04 12.27
C PHE A 477 9.00 19.33 13.73
N THR A 478 7.72 19.53 14.03
CA THR A 478 7.23 19.79 15.39
C THR A 478 6.22 18.70 15.76
N PRO A 479 6.57 17.78 16.68
CA PRO A 479 5.65 16.73 17.11
C PRO A 479 4.38 17.29 17.76
N LEU A 480 3.22 16.80 17.34
CA LEU A 480 1.93 17.12 17.94
C LEU A 480 1.68 16.22 19.15
N TYR A 481 2.25 16.62 20.30
CA TYR A 481 2.11 15.87 21.53
C TYR A 481 0.66 15.89 22.05
N SER A 482 0.20 14.73 22.53
CA SER A 482 -1.02 14.54 23.27
C SER A 482 -0.70 13.81 24.58
N LYS A 483 -1.71 13.49 25.39
CA LYS A 483 -1.52 12.45 26.39
C LYS A 483 -1.52 11.06 25.74
N TRP A 484 -0.76 10.15 26.32
CA TRP A 484 -0.95 8.73 26.14
C TRP A 484 -2.32 8.31 26.73
N HIS A 485 -2.87 7.18 26.27
CA HIS A 485 -4.17 6.70 26.74
C HIS A 485 -4.25 6.51 28.26
N HIS A 486 -3.14 6.23 28.93
CA HIS A 486 -3.07 6.14 30.40
C HIS A 486 -2.97 7.51 31.11
N GLY A 487 -3.06 8.62 30.38
CA GLY A 487 -3.18 9.96 30.91
C GLY A 487 -1.87 10.75 31.12
N ILE A 488 -0.70 10.15 30.88
CA ILE A 488 0.59 10.86 30.93
C ILE A 488 0.81 11.70 29.68
N GLN A 489 1.24 12.95 29.86
CA GLN A 489 1.58 13.85 28.76
C GLN A 489 2.84 13.36 28.02
N MET A 490 2.74 13.23 26.69
CA MET A 490 3.89 12.98 25.82
C MET A 490 4.83 14.21 25.83
N ASN A 491 6.11 13.95 25.66
CA ASN A 491 7.12 15.00 25.52
C ASN A 491 8.35 14.49 24.76
N VAL A 492 9.40 15.29 24.68
CA VAL A 492 10.63 14.96 23.95
C VAL A 492 11.29 13.65 24.40
N SER A 493 11.11 13.23 25.67
CA SER A 493 11.71 11.98 26.16
C SER A 493 11.13 10.74 25.46
N ASP A 494 9.86 10.79 25.07
CA ASP A 494 9.23 9.72 24.27
C ASP A 494 9.89 9.63 22.89
N MET A 495 10.15 10.77 22.25
CA MET A 495 10.80 10.84 20.94
C MET A 495 12.26 10.37 21.02
N MET A 496 12.99 10.80 22.02
CA MET A 496 14.39 10.39 22.22
C MET A 496 14.51 8.89 22.51
N TYR A 497 13.55 8.30 23.23
CA TYR A 497 13.57 6.87 23.49
C TYR A 497 13.27 6.05 22.24
N ALA A 498 12.34 6.50 21.41
CA ALA A 498 12.05 5.87 20.12
C ALA A 498 13.27 5.92 19.18
N ASP A 499 13.96 7.05 19.12
CA ASP A 499 15.20 7.23 18.36
C ASP A 499 16.33 6.32 18.92
N TYR A 500 16.52 6.31 20.25
CA TYR A 500 17.42 5.38 20.94
C TYR A 500 17.15 3.93 20.55
N PHE A 501 15.91 3.48 20.66
CA PHE A 501 15.54 2.08 20.42
C PHE A 501 15.88 1.67 18.98
N THR A 502 15.66 2.58 18.02
CA THR A 502 15.99 2.35 16.62
C THR A 502 17.49 2.12 16.42
N TYR A 503 18.36 2.92 17.05
CA TYR A 503 19.81 2.74 16.98
C TYR A 503 20.29 1.52 17.77
N GLU A 504 19.77 1.29 18.97
CA GLU A 504 20.18 0.18 19.85
C GLU A 504 19.88 -1.18 19.19
N TRP A 505 18.64 -1.38 18.75
CA TRP A 505 18.19 -2.64 18.15
C TRP A 505 18.48 -2.76 16.65
N GLY A 506 18.75 -1.67 15.98
CA GLY A 506 19.14 -1.63 14.57
C GLY A 506 20.62 -1.85 14.30
N THR A 507 21.45 -1.92 15.34
CA THR A 507 22.90 -2.13 15.21
C THR A 507 23.29 -3.47 15.86
N ASN A 508 24.12 -4.26 15.19
CA ASN A 508 24.66 -5.49 15.74
C ASN A 508 26.15 -5.27 16.08
N THR A 509 26.51 -5.29 17.37
CA THR A 509 27.89 -5.11 17.84
C THR A 509 28.70 -6.40 17.89
N GLY A 510 28.11 -7.52 17.53
CA GLY A 510 28.77 -8.83 17.44
C GLY A 510 28.41 -9.81 18.55
N PRO A 511 29.24 -10.85 18.77
CA PRO A 511 28.93 -11.91 19.74
C PRO A 511 28.68 -11.37 21.14
N GLY A 512 27.56 -11.72 21.74
CA GLY A 512 27.17 -11.28 23.08
C GLY A 512 26.24 -10.07 23.11
N ASP A 513 25.94 -9.47 21.98
CA ASP A 513 24.91 -8.45 21.85
C ASP A 513 23.53 -9.06 22.16
N ARG A 514 22.79 -8.45 23.09
CA ARG A 514 21.48 -8.92 23.55
C ARG A 514 20.34 -8.12 22.96
N THR A 515 20.66 -7.03 22.21
CA THR A 515 19.72 -6.14 21.56
C THR A 515 19.65 -6.39 20.05
N VAL A 516 19.74 -7.66 19.67
CA VAL A 516 19.62 -8.12 18.27
C VAL A 516 18.38 -8.99 18.13
N ASP A 517 17.62 -8.73 17.08
CA ASP A 517 16.47 -9.55 16.67
C ASP A 517 16.62 -9.99 15.21
N ALA A 518 16.28 -11.23 14.92
CA ALA A 518 16.52 -11.86 13.62
C ALA A 518 15.76 -11.20 12.46
N GLU A 519 14.63 -10.55 12.73
CA GLU A 519 13.82 -9.88 11.70
C GLU A 519 13.99 -8.34 11.74
N TYR A 520 14.00 -7.74 12.93
CA TYR A 520 14.08 -6.29 13.10
C TYR A 520 15.46 -5.72 12.76
N THR A 521 16.53 -6.30 13.34
CA THR A 521 17.89 -5.75 13.21
C THR A 521 18.36 -5.64 11.76
N PRO A 522 18.23 -6.66 10.89
CA PRO A 522 18.64 -6.53 9.50
C PRO A 522 17.87 -5.46 8.72
N ALA A 523 16.56 -5.36 8.95
CA ALA A 523 15.72 -4.38 8.25
C ALA A 523 16.07 -2.94 8.65
N VAL A 524 16.25 -2.69 9.95
CA VAL A 524 16.53 -1.35 10.49
C VAL A 524 17.97 -0.92 10.23
N SER A 525 18.94 -1.85 10.23
CA SER A 525 20.36 -1.51 9.99
C SER A 525 20.59 -0.86 8.62
N GLU A 526 19.83 -1.26 7.59
CA GLU A 526 19.92 -0.65 6.26
C GLU A 526 19.38 0.80 6.28
N ALA A 527 18.27 1.05 6.97
CA ALA A 527 17.72 2.39 7.13
C ALA A 527 18.66 3.31 7.93
N LEU A 528 19.33 2.78 8.98
CA LEU A 528 20.28 3.53 9.80
C LEU A 528 21.52 4.01 9.04
N LYS A 529 21.90 3.38 7.93
CA LYS A 529 22.99 3.88 7.06
C LYS A 529 22.67 5.25 6.47
N LEU A 530 21.40 5.53 6.27
CA LEU A 530 20.90 6.80 5.74
C LEU A 530 20.68 7.86 6.83
N SER A 531 20.56 7.47 8.10
CA SER A 531 20.42 8.41 9.22
C SER A 531 21.78 8.98 9.65
N LYS A 532 21.88 10.31 9.82
CA LYS A 532 23.05 11.01 10.30
C LYS A 532 22.93 11.50 11.74
N GLY A 533 21.73 11.47 12.28
CA GLY A 533 21.38 11.86 13.65
C GLY A 533 20.28 12.89 13.72
N SER A 534 19.92 13.23 14.94
CA SER A 534 18.83 14.15 15.24
C SER A 534 19.33 15.30 16.13
N ARG A 535 18.69 16.47 16.00
CA ARG A 535 18.90 17.64 16.85
C ARG A 535 17.58 17.99 17.52
N TYR A 536 17.59 17.98 18.84
CA TYR A 536 16.41 18.30 19.65
C TYR A 536 16.48 19.77 20.11
N VAL A 537 15.61 20.61 19.56
CA VAL A 537 15.62 22.06 19.77
C VAL A 537 14.42 22.47 20.59
N ALA A 538 14.69 23.02 21.80
CA ALA A 538 13.61 23.48 22.65
C ALA A 538 12.73 24.57 22.00
N PRO A 539 11.40 24.61 22.27
CA PRO A 539 10.75 23.74 23.26
C PRO A 539 10.35 22.35 22.76
N ASP A 540 10.14 22.17 21.44
CA ASP A 540 9.49 20.97 20.89
C ASP A 540 9.82 20.69 19.41
N ARG A 541 10.81 21.37 18.83
CA ARG A 541 11.24 21.17 17.44
C ARG A 541 12.34 20.10 17.35
N ILE A 542 12.24 19.23 16.33
CA ILE A 542 13.23 18.21 16.01
C ILE A 542 13.74 18.44 14.59
N GLU A 543 15.06 18.34 14.41
CA GLU A 543 15.73 18.37 13.12
C GLU A 543 16.36 16.98 12.89
N SER A 544 15.92 16.28 11.86
CA SER A 544 16.47 14.98 11.45
C SER A 544 17.36 15.19 10.23
N TYR A 545 18.58 14.63 10.27
CA TYR A 545 19.58 14.71 9.20
C TYR A 545 19.73 13.35 8.53
N ILE A 546 19.54 13.32 7.20
CA ILE A 546 19.46 12.06 6.43
C ILE A 546 20.23 12.16 5.11
N ASP A 547 20.81 11.04 4.69
CA ASP A 547 21.41 10.88 3.35
C ASP A 547 20.37 10.39 2.32
N ILE A 548 19.28 11.14 2.20
CA ILE A 548 18.20 10.88 1.26
C ILE A 548 17.91 12.15 0.47
N TRP A 549 17.79 12.01 -0.84
CA TRP A 549 17.27 13.02 -1.75
C TRP A 549 16.11 12.46 -2.58
N HIS A 550 15.12 13.28 -2.81
CA HIS A 550 14.04 12.99 -3.73
C HIS A 550 13.56 14.31 -4.36
N TYR A 551 13.16 14.29 -5.63
CA TYR A 551 12.65 15.45 -6.33
C TYR A 551 11.26 15.91 -5.82
N ASP A 552 10.51 15.02 -5.18
CA ASP A 552 9.31 15.36 -4.38
C ASP A 552 9.73 15.46 -2.90
N GLU A 553 9.75 16.68 -2.37
CA GLU A 553 10.21 16.97 -1.00
C GLU A 553 9.36 16.25 0.07
N LYS A 554 8.10 15.90 -0.24
CA LYS A 554 7.25 15.13 0.67
C LYS A 554 7.83 13.76 0.99
N GLU A 555 8.50 13.12 0.03
CA GLU A 555 9.19 11.85 0.25
C GLU A 555 10.43 12.02 1.15
N ILE A 556 11.14 13.14 1.07
CA ILE A 556 12.22 13.49 2.02
C ILE A 556 11.63 13.64 3.42
N ALA A 557 10.51 14.40 3.55
CA ALA A 557 9.82 14.58 4.83
C ALA A 557 9.34 13.26 5.42
N GLY A 558 8.76 12.39 4.61
CA GLY A 558 8.30 11.06 5.03
C GLY A 558 9.40 10.15 5.53
N SER A 559 10.63 10.36 5.03
CA SER A 559 11.81 9.58 5.43
C SER A 559 12.51 10.15 6.67
N GLY A 560 12.38 11.46 6.93
CA GLY A 560 13.06 12.11 8.07
C GLY A 560 12.18 12.34 9.28
N ALA A 561 10.86 12.47 9.13
CA ALA A 561 9.97 12.70 10.27
C ALA A 561 9.64 11.39 11.01
N PHE A 562 9.73 11.39 12.33
CA PHE A 562 9.39 10.24 13.17
C PHE A 562 8.49 10.65 14.35
N PHE A 563 7.84 9.67 15.00
CA PHE A 563 6.98 9.87 16.15
C PHE A 563 6.93 8.60 17.00
N ALA A 564 6.90 8.76 18.34
CA ALA A 564 6.77 7.64 19.26
C ALA A 564 5.33 7.08 19.22
N THR A 565 5.20 5.78 19.03
CA THR A 565 3.91 5.05 18.94
C THR A 565 3.55 4.28 20.21
N GLU A 566 4.51 4.17 21.14
CA GLU A 566 4.38 3.47 22.43
C GLU A 566 5.09 4.29 23.52
N PRO A 567 4.59 4.32 24.78
CA PRO A 567 5.26 5.01 25.88
C PRO A 567 6.61 4.38 26.17
N TRP A 568 7.64 5.23 26.38
CA TRP A 568 9.00 4.73 26.57
C TRP A 568 9.14 3.76 27.77
N GLU A 569 8.35 3.91 28.82
CA GLU A 569 8.40 3.04 29.99
C GLU A 569 7.90 1.62 29.71
N VAL A 570 6.91 1.46 28.82
CA VAL A 570 6.40 0.14 28.39
C VAL A 570 7.42 -0.52 27.47
N LEU A 571 7.96 0.25 26.51
CA LEU A 571 9.00 -0.23 25.62
C LEU A 571 10.27 -0.64 26.40
N ALA A 572 10.70 0.14 27.40
CA ALA A 572 11.84 -0.20 28.26
C ALA A 572 11.60 -1.46 29.11
N ALA A 573 10.37 -1.66 29.61
CA ALA A 573 10.04 -2.87 30.35
C ALA A 573 10.05 -4.10 29.44
N SER A 574 9.49 -4.02 28.22
CA SER A 574 9.55 -5.11 27.25
C SER A 574 10.99 -5.40 26.79
N GLU A 575 11.81 -4.37 26.60
CA GLU A 575 13.23 -4.49 26.26
C GLU A 575 14.00 -5.28 27.33
N ARG A 576 13.79 -5.00 28.62
CA ARG A 576 14.39 -5.77 29.72
C ARG A 576 13.93 -7.22 29.73
N ILE A 577 12.65 -7.49 29.45
CA ILE A 577 12.10 -8.85 29.37
C ILE A 577 12.77 -9.65 28.24
N VAL A 578 12.92 -9.04 27.06
CA VAL A 578 13.49 -9.67 25.86
C VAL A 578 15.01 -9.85 26.03
N THR A 579 15.72 -8.86 26.51
CA THR A 579 17.17 -8.97 26.77
C THR A 579 17.50 -9.96 27.88
N ASP A 580 16.58 -10.22 28.82
CA ASP A 580 16.69 -11.32 29.80
C ASP A 580 16.39 -12.71 29.22
N GLY A 581 16.02 -12.79 27.94
CA GLY A 581 15.72 -14.06 27.26
C GLY A 581 14.41 -14.73 27.69
N ARG A 582 13.47 -13.97 28.28
CA ARG A 582 12.16 -14.48 28.71
C ARG A 582 11.14 -14.51 27.60
N LEU A 583 11.20 -13.55 26.69
CA LEU A 583 10.37 -13.43 25.49
C LEU A 583 11.25 -12.97 24.30
N ALA A 584 10.71 -13.03 23.08
CA ALA A 584 11.36 -12.52 21.88
C ALA A 584 10.44 -11.55 21.13
N TYR A 585 10.99 -10.53 20.45
CA TYR A 585 10.20 -9.57 19.67
C TYR A 585 9.68 -10.18 18.36
N SER A 586 10.49 -10.98 17.66
CA SER A 586 10.06 -11.61 16.40
C SER A 586 9.72 -13.09 16.57
N ARG A 587 8.92 -13.56 15.63
CA ARG A 587 8.54 -14.98 15.57
C ARG A 587 9.75 -15.89 15.29
N SER A 588 10.63 -15.45 14.40
CA SER A 588 11.84 -16.21 14.05
C SER A 588 12.79 -16.34 15.23
N GLU A 589 12.97 -15.27 16.01
CA GLU A 589 13.80 -15.27 17.21
C GLU A 589 13.20 -16.14 18.31
N ALA A 590 11.87 -16.08 18.50
CA ALA A 590 11.15 -16.92 19.44
C ALA A 590 11.35 -18.42 19.13
N GLN A 591 11.21 -18.79 17.86
CA GLN A 591 11.42 -20.17 17.42
C GLN A 591 12.88 -20.62 17.57
N ALA A 592 13.84 -19.77 17.22
CA ALA A 592 15.26 -20.07 17.33
C ALA A 592 15.71 -20.30 18.78
N LYS A 593 15.15 -19.54 19.72
CA LYS A 593 15.45 -19.63 21.14
C LYS A 593 14.56 -20.63 21.91
N GLY A 594 13.46 -21.10 21.33
CA GLY A 594 12.50 -21.96 21.99
C GLY A 594 11.75 -21.29 23.14
N ILE A 595 11.46 -19.97 22.98
CA ILE A 595 10.72 -19.12 23.94
C ILE A 595 9.48 -18.55 23.29
N GLU A 596 8.63 -17.87 24.07
CA GLU A 596 7.39 -17.30 23.54
C GLU A 596 7.66 -15.98 22.80
N TRP A 597 6.83 -15.75 21.78
CA TRP A 597 6.79 -14.48 21.03
C TRP A 597 6.02 -13.43 21.83
N TYR A 598 6.68 -12.30 22.18
CA TYR A 598 6.08 -11.21 22.95
C TYR A 598 4.80 -10.68 22.31
N ASP A 599 3.72 -10.69 23.05
CA ASP A 599 2.43 -10.17 22.61
C ASP A 599 1.76 -9.33 23.73
N PRO A 600 1.82 -7.98 23.66
CA PRO A 600 1.34 -7.11 24.73
C PRO A 600 -0.20 -7.13 24.94
N ILE A 601 -0.98 -7.71 24.01
CA ILE A 601 -2.44 -7.86 24.18
C ILE A 601 -2.79 -9.06 25.06
N VAL A 602 -1.89 -10.04 25.16
CA VAL A 602 -2.08 -11.25 25.96
C VAL A 602 -1.82 -10.96 27.44
N ARG A 603 -2.76 -11.38 28.29
CA ARG A 603 -2.72 -11.07 29.74
C ARG A 603 -1.44 -11.54 30.42
N GLU A 604 -0.96 -12.73 30.09
CA GLU A 604 0.26 -13.31 30.69
C GLU A 604 1.48 -12.43 30.42
N HIS A 605 1.64 -11.93 29.17
CA HIS A 605 2.72 -11.06 28.80
C HIS A 605 2.55 -9.65 29.39
N ALA A 606 1.32 -9.15 29.46
CA ALA A 606 1.02 -7.86 30.11
C ALA A 606 1.36 -7.91 31.61
N GLU A 607 1.09 -9.01 32.32
CA GLU A 607 1.50 -9.20 33.72
C GLU A 607 3.03 -9.26 33.87
N MET A 608 3.76 -9.80 32.87
CA MET A 608 5.23 -9.75 32.88
C MET A 608 5.73 -8.32 32.73
N VAL A 609 5.14 -7.51 31.82
CA VAL A 609 5.45 -6.07 31.67
C VAL A 609 5.16 -5.32 32.95
N LYS A 610 3.98 -5.55 33.58
CA LYS A 610 3.64 -4.95 34.87
C LYS A 610 4.66 -5.28 35.97
N GLY A 611 5.07 -6.56 36.06
CA GLY A 611 6.07 -6.99 37.03
C GLY A 611 7.43 -6.33 36.80
N GLU A 612 7.82 -6.09 35.54
CA GLU A 612 9.07 -5.41 35.22
C GLU A 612 8.99 -3.92 35.50
N LEU A 613 7.87 -3.23 35.19
CA LEU A 613 7.60 -1.85 35.60
C LEU A 613 7.67 -1.67 37.10
N GLN A 614 7.13 -2.62 37.88
CA GLN A 614 7.21 -2.59 39.35
C GLN A 614 8.67 -2.70 39.87
N LYS A 615 9.51 -3.54 39.23
CA LYS A 615 10.94 -3.60 39.55
C LYS A 615 11.65 -2.29 39.22
N MET A 616 11.42 -1.75 38.02
CA MET A 616 11.99 -0.48 37.55
C MET A 616 11.63 0.66 38.54
N LYS A 617 10.36 0.70 38.98
CA LYS A 617 9.92 1.63 40.02
C LYS A 617 10.69 1.47 41.33
N ASN A 618 10.83 0.24 41.85
CA ASN A 618 11.53 -0.04 43.12
C ASN A 618 13.02 0.26 43.00
N GLU A 619 13.64 0.05 41.87
CA GLU A 619 15.04 0.38 41.54
C GLU A 619 15.26 1.87 41.29
N GLN A 620 14.19 2.68 41.18
CA GLN A 620 14.25 4.09 40.75
C GLN A 620 15.00 4.23 39.41
N PHE A 621 14.73 3.28 38.52
CA PHE A 621 15.45 3.14 37.25
C PHE A 621 15.10 4.27 36.27
N VAL A 622 16.13 4.86 35.69
CA VAL A 622 16.03 5.75 34.52
C VAL A 622 16.84 5.13 33.41
N PRO A 623 16.21 4.84 32.23
CA PRO A 623 16.96 4.28 31.12
C PRO A 623 18.19 5.07 30.75
N PRO A 624 19.31 4.43 30.34
CA PRO A 624 20.54 5.14 29.94
C PRO A 624 20.30 6.28 28.94
N ALA A 625 19.42 6.07 27.96
CA ALA A 625 19.09 7.05 26.92
C ALA A 625 18.40 8.32 27.48
N LEU A 626 17.78 8.24 28.68
CA LEU A 626 17.02 9.35 29.27
C LEU A 626 17.68 9.95 30.51
N ARG A 627 18.90 9.52 30.86
CA ARG A 627 19.65 10.08 32.01
C ARG A 627 19.97 11.56 31.79
N GLY A 628 19.61 12.38 32.78
CA GLY A 628 19.77 13.83 32.68
C GLY A 628 18.69 14.54 31.85
N ILE A 629 17.75 13.81 31.28
CA ILE A 629 16.61 14.33 30.49
C ILE A 629 15.34 14.31 31.33
N ILE A 630 15.09 13.20 32.06
CA ILE A 630 13.94 13.05 32.95
C ILE A 630 14.42 12.86 34.40
N THR A 631 13.56 13.18 35.37
CA THR A 631 13.78 12.93 36.79
C THR A 631 13.29 11.54 37.19
N ILE A 632 13.73 11.05 38.35
CA ILE A 632 13.25 9.80 38.94
C ILE A 632 11.74 9.90 39.25
N GLU A 633 11.26 11.04 39.72
CA GLU A 633 9.85 11.27 40.00
C GLU A 633 8.98 11.15 38.73
N GLU A 634 9.45 11.70 37.64
CA GLU A 634 8.75 11.54 36.32
C GLU A 634 8.72 10.09 35.88
N ALA A 635 9.84 9.36 36.00
CA ALA A 635 9.90 7.94 35.67
C ALA A 635 8.92 7.12 36.53
N VAL A 636 8.95 7.30 37.87
CA VAL A 636 8.04 6.62 38.81
C VAL A 636 6.57 6.89 38.48
N LYS A 637 6.24 8.16 38.19
CA LYS A 637 4.86 8.53 37.81
C LYS A 637 4.39 7.78 36.54
N ARG A 638 5.27 7.62 35.56
CA ARG A 638 4.96 6.88 34.32
C ARG A 638 4.78 5.38 34.59
N TYR A 639 5.66 4.78 35.40
CA TYR A 639 5.51 3.37 35.81
C TYR A 639 4.19 3.13 36.51
N ASP A 640 3.79 4.02 37.46
CA ASP A 640 2.50 3.89 38.14
C ASP A 640 1.31 3.98 37.19
N ALA A 641 1.35 4.88 36.21
CA ALA A 641 0.28 5.03 35.23
C ALA A 641 0.15 3.77 34.36
N SER A 642 1.26 3.24 33.85
CA SER A 642 1.29 2.03 33.03
C SER A 642 0.89 0.77 33.82
N ILE A 643 1.31 0.64 35.09
CA ILE A 643 0.86 -0.43 35.99
C ILE A 643 -0.65 -0.36 36.18
N SER A 644 -1.20 0.82 36.49
CA SER A 644 -2.63 1.03 36.67
C SER A 644 -3.43 0.72 35.40
N TRP A 645 -2.88 1.07 34.22
CA TRP A 645 -3.49 0.73 32.94
C TRP A 645 -3.62 -0.78 32.76
N ILE A 646 -2.53 -1.52 32.97
CA ILE A 646 -2.51 -2.98 32.81
C ILE A 646 -3.47 -3.66 33.78
N GLU A 647 -3.55 -3.18 35.03
CA GLU A 647 -4.48 -3.68 36.05
C GLU A 647 -5.96 -3.49 35.65
N ASN A 648 -6.27 -2.35 35.03
CA ASN A 648 -7.64 -2.00 34.63
C ASN A 648 -8.09 -2.65 33.33
N HIS A 649 -7.19 -2.81 32.33
CA HIS A 649 -7.54 -3.28 30.98
C HIS A 649 -7.06 -4.72 30.68
N GLY A 650 -6.10 -5.25 31.46
CA GLY A 650 -5.59 -6.62 31.30
C GLY A 650 -4.65 -6.81 30.11
N HIS A 651 -4.15 -5.72 29.51
CA HIS A 651 -3.16 -5.73 28.43
C HIS A 651 -2.21 -4.53 28.55
N ALA A 652 -1.06 -4.62 27.85
CA ALA A 652 -0.05 -3.57 27.86
C ALA A 652 -0.09 -2.66 26.62
N ILE A 653 -1.16 -2.67 25.84
CA ILE A 653 -1.35 -1.80 24.68
C ILE A 653 -1.74 -0.40 25.17
N ILE A 654 -0.82 0.55 25.08
CA ILE A 654 -1.00 1.95 25.42
C ILE A 654 -0.54 2.78 24.22
N GLY A 655 -1.45 3.46 23.58
CA GLY A 655 -1.17 4.27 22.40
C GLY A 655 -1.43 5.75 22.60
N ASN A 656 -1.39 6.48 21.49
CA ASN A 656 -1.60 7.92 21.38
C ASN A 656 -2.66 8.28 20.33
N GLY A 657 -3.34 7.27 19.78
CA GLY A 657 -4.29 7.42 18.68
C GLY A 657 -5.66 7.92 19.07
N ALA A 658 -6.54 8.04 18.08
CA ALA A 658 -7.91 8.50 18.25
C ALA A 658 -8.79 7.55 19.07
N PHE A 659 -8.40 6.29 19.17
CA PHE A 659 -9.08 5.28 19.98
C PHE A 659 -8.08 4.59 20.90
N TYR A 660 -8.56 4.10 22.05
CA TYR A 660 -7.83 3.21 22.91
C TYR A 660 -8.44 1.80 22.89
N LEU A 661 -7.61 0.79 23.10
CA LEU A 661 -8.07 -0.59 23.25
C LEU A 661 -8.72 -0.70 24.64
N ASP A 662 -9.99 -1.04 24.68
CA ASP A 662 -10.76 -1.20 25.91
C ASP A 662 -10.84 -2.65 26.36
N ASN A 663 -11.19 -3.54 25.42
CA ASN A 663 -11.39 -4.95 25.73
C ASN A 663 -10.97 -5.87 24.58
N PHE A 664 -10.28 -6.94 24.96
CA PHE A 664 -9.93 -8.07 24.10
C PHE A 664 -10.53 -9.35 24.68
N ASN A 665 -11.57 -9.86 24.03
CA ASN A 665 -12.26 -11.08 24.45
C ASN A 665 -12.11 -12.20 23.44
N VAL A 666 -11.08 -13.04 23.63
CA VAL A 666 -10.79 -14.18 22.74
C VAL A 666 -11.95 -15.16 22.68
N ALA A 667 -12.55 -15.50 23.84
CA ALA A 667 -13.62 -16.48 23.91
C ALA A 667 -14.92 -15.99 23.25
N GLY A 668 -15.20 -14.69 23.36
CA GLY A 668 -16.34 -14.04 22.70
C GLY A 668 -16.07 -13.65 21.25
N GLY A 669 -14.82 -13.79 20.75
CA GLY A 669 -14.44 -13.39 19.41
C GLY A 669 -14.60 -11.89 19.15
N THR A 670 -14.25 -11.03 20.12
CA THR A 670 -14.47 -9.57 20.00
C THR A 670 -13.27 -8.75 20.47
N ILE A 671 -13.05 -7.62 19.77
CA ILE A 671 -12.17 -6.53 20.22
C ILE A 671 -13.01 -5.25 20.27
N THR A 672 -12.89 -4.49 21.34
CA THR A 672 -13.57 -3.19 21.49
C THR A 672 -12.52 -2.10 21.63
N ILE A 673 -12.67 -1.05 20.83
CA ILE A 673 -11.91 0.20 20.95
C ILE A 673 -12.87 1.35 21.23
N ASN A 674 -12.48 2.23 22.16
CA ASN A 674 -13.28 3.41 22.54
C ASN A 674 -12.56 4.70 22.13
N ALA A 675 -13.31 5.71 21.77
CA ALA A 675 -12.78 7.01 21.37
C ALA A 675 -12.00 7.68 22.50
N PHE A 676 -10.81 8.19 22.18
CA PHE A 676 -10.00 8.99 23.06
C PHE A 676 -10.41 10.46 22.95
N ARG A 677 -11.19 10.96 23.93
CA ARG A 677 -11.80 12.29 23.94
C ARG A 677 -11.00 13.33 24.72
N ASP A 678 -9.70 13.09 24.97
CA ASP A 678 -8.87 14.06 25.66
C ASP A 678 -8.62 15.30 24.78
N PHE A 679 -8.73 16.48 25.39
CA PHE A 679 -8.57 17.76 24.68
C PHE A 679 -7.16 17.96 24.08
N SER A 680 -6.16 17.23 24.59
CA SER A 680 -4.79 17.26 24.05
C SER A 680 -4.65 16.50 22.73
N TYR A 681 -5.62 15.66 22.33
CA TYR A 681 -5.59 15.02 21.01
C TYR A 681 -5.65 16.09 19.90
N PRO A 682 -4.75 16.07 18.90
CA PRO A 682 -4.59 17.22 18.00
C PRO A 682 -5.77 17.44 17.05
N PHE A 683 -6.46 16.37 16.65
CA PHE A 683 -7.48 16.45 15.60
C PHE A 683 -8.90 16.56 16.19
N GLU A 684 -9.69 17.43 15.58
CA GLU A 684 -11.09 17.66 15.92
C GLU A 684 -12.01 16.67 15.21
N VAL A 685 -13.16 16.42 15.76
CA VAL A 685 -14.21 15.63 15.12
C VAL A 685 -14.51 16.23 13.74
N GLY A 686 -14.48 15.39 12.70
CA GLY A 686 -14.71 15.81 11.30
C GLY A 686 -13.49 16.36 10.58
N HIS A 687 -12.30 16.39 11.18
CA HIS A 687 -11.06 16.83 10.55
C HIS A 687 -10.79 16.10 9.21
N TRP A 688 -11.14 14.83 9.13
CA TRP A 688 -10.89 13.97 7.96
C TRP A 688 -12.05 13.89 6.97
N SER A 689 -13.14 14.65 7.17
CA SER A 689 -14.34 14.63 6.30
C SER A 689 -14.05 15.08 4.86
N GLN A 690 -12.97 15.81 4.63
CA GLN A 690 -12.50 16.18 3.29
C GLN A 690 -12.21 14.95 2.39
N TYR A 691 -11.96 13.78 2.97
CA TYR A 691 -11.69 12.55 2.22
C TYR A 691 -12.92 11.67 1.98
N GLU A 692 -14.13 12.08 2.36
CA GLU A 692 -15.37 11.29 2.15
C GLU A 692 -15.68 11.09 0.65
N THR A 693 -15.37 12.09 -0.16
CA THR A 693 -15.73 12.08 -1.59
C THR A 693 -14.50 12.39 -2.43
N PRO A 694 -13.90 11.37 -3.06
CA PRO A 694 -12.77 11.58 -3.96
C PRO A 694 -13.20 12.39 -5.20
N GLN A 695 -12.32 13.26 -5.66
CA GLN A 695 -12.51 14.02 -6.89
C GLN A 695 -12.03 13.19 -8.09
N LEU A 696 -12.80 12.16 -8.47
CA LEU A 696 -12.45 11.24 -9.56
C LEU A 696 -12.59 11.91 -10.92
N ALA A 697 -11.61 11.66 -11.79
CA ALA A 697 -11.78 11.93 -13.22
C ALA A 697 -12.49 10.76 -13.88
N GLU A 698 -13.40 11.06 -14.80
CA GLU A 698 -14.16 10.09 -15.59
C GLU A 698 -14.13 10.51 -17.06
N ILE A 699 -13.77 9.58 -17.95
CA ILE A 699 -13.78 9.79 -19.39
C ILE A 699 -15.19 9.59 -19.90
N SER A 700 -15.93 10.69 -20.13
CA SER A 700 -17.32 10.61 -20.58
C SER A 700 -17.43 10.24 -22.07
N SER A 701 -16.45 10.58 -22.89
CA SER A 701 -16.36 10.13 -24.29
C SER A 701 -14.98 10.32 -24.90
N VAL A 702 -14.69 9.50 -25.92
CA VAL A 702 -13.49 9.61 -26.76
C VAL A 702 -13.92 9.62 -28.23
N ASN A 703 -13.64 10.71 -28.92
CA ASN A 703 -13.97 10.88 -30.33
C ASN A 703 -12.76 10.52 -31.20
N VAL A 704 -12.66 9.27 -31.59
CA VAL A 704 -11.63 8.75 -32.51
C VAL A 704 -12.21 8.65 -33.90
N PRO A 705 -11.58 9.23 -34.94
CA PRO A 705 -11.99 8.99 -36.34
C PRO A 705 -11.96 7.49 -36.67
N ARG A 706 -12.99 7.00 -37.36
CA ARG A 706 -13.09 5.57 -37.71
C ARG A 706 -11.91 5.07 -38.53
N ILE A 707 -11.34 5.92 -39.37
CA ILE A 707 -10.16 5.63 -40.18
C ILE A 707 -9.18 6.79 -40.06
N VAL A 708 -7.94 6.47 -39.68
CA VAL A 708 -6.81 7.38 -39.65
C VAL A 708 -5.94 7.12 -40.87
N THR A 709 -5.62 8.17 -41.60
CA THR A 709 -4.71 8.07 -42.75
C THR A 709 -3.26 8.10 -42.25
N ILE A 710 -2.49 7.06 -42.57
CA ILE A 710 -1.06 6.97 -42.22
C ILE A 710 -0.33 8.20 -42.78
N SER A 711 0.53 8.81 -41.97
CA SER A 711 1.29 10.04 -42.28
C SER A 711 0.44 11.32 -42.39
N GLN A 712 -0.82 11.31 -41.99
CA GLN A 712 -1.65 12.51 -41.90
C GLN A 712 -1.96 12.84 -40.42
N PRO A 713 -1.94 14.13 -40.04
CA PRO A 713 -2.31 14.53 -38.68
C PRO A 713 -3.78 14.21 -38.42
N THR A 714 -4.08 13.74 -37.21
CA THR A 714 -5.44 13.36 -36.82
C THR A 714 -5.73 13.87 -35.41
N PRO A 715 -6.68 14.79 -35.23
CA PRO A 715 -7.12 15.20 -33.92
C PRO A 715 -8.04 14.14 -33.31
N ILE A 716 -7.86 13.89 -32.01
CA ILE A 716 -8.71 13.02 -31.19
C ILE A 716 -9.16 13.83 -29.98
N THR A 717 -10.45 13.93 -29.77
CA THR A 717 -11.01 14.68 -28.63
C THR A 717 -11.42 13.74 -27.51
N VAL A 718 -11.02 14.06 -26.29
CA VAL A 718 -11.36 13.34 -25.06
C VAL A 718 -12.18 14.27 -24.18
N ASN A 719 -13.37 13.82 -23.76
CA ASN A 719 -14.18 14.57 -22.81
C ASN A 719 -14.05 13.92 -21.43
N VAL A 720 -13.72 14.74 -20.42
CA VAL A 720 -13.47 14.31 -19.05
C VAL A 720 -14.31 15.13 -18.08
N GLU A 721 -14.90 14.45 -17.12
CA GLU A 721 -15.61 15.05 -15.99
C GLU A 721 -14.83 14.78 -14.70
N VAL A 722 -14.82 15.74 -13.79
CA VAL A 722 -14.35 15.53 -12.42
C VAL A 722 -15.53 15.68 -11.48
N SER A 723 -15.85 14.62 -10.73
CA SER A 723 -17.03 14.57 -9.87
C SER A 723 -18.33 14.94 -10.60
N GLY A 724 -18.50 14.40 -11.82
CA GLY A 724 -19.71 14.58 -12.65
C GLY A 724 -19.87 15.97 -13.29
N ARG A 725 -18.77 16.74 -13.40
CA ARG A 725 -18.77 18.05 -14.09
C ARG A 725 -17.58 18.17 -15.04
N PRO A 726 -17.78 18.72 -16.24
CA PRO A 726 -16.68 19.04 -17.14
C PRO A 726 -15.63 19.91 -16.44
N SER A 727 -14.38 19.48 -16.41
CA SER A 727 -13.32 20.14 -15.66
C SER A 727 -11.98 20.07 -16.36
N SER A 728 -11.22 21.16 -16.30
CA SER A 728 -9.81 21.19 -16.71
C SER A 728 -8.85 20.78 -15.56
N ASN A 729 -9.38 20.46 -14.35
CA ASN A 729 -8.60 19.94 -13.23
C ASN A 729 -8.35 18.44 -13.37
N ALA A 730 -7.86 18.04 -14.54
CA ALA A 730 -7.54 16.66 -14.89
C ALA A 730 -6.28 16.63 -15.76
N THR A 731 -5.55 15.51 -15.67
CA THR A 731 -4.44 15.16 -16.56
C THR A 731 -4.88 13.98 -17.42
N VAL A 732 -4.71 14.10 -18.73
CA VAL A 732 -5.12 13.08 -19.69
C VAL A 732 -3.89 12.59 -20.45
N ASN A 733 -3.41 11.40 -20.13
CA ASN A 733 -2.30 10.75 -20.82
C ASN A 733 -2.83 9.78 -21.88
N TYR A 734 -2.12 9.67 -23.02
CA TYR A 734 -2.47 8.70 -24.07
C TYR A 734 -1.26 7.90 -24.55
N PHE A 735 -1.55 6.66 -24.98
CA PHE A 735 -0.59 5.73 -25.59
C PHE A 735 -1.23 5.09 -26.80
N VAL A 736 -0.52 5.14 -27.94
CA VAL A 736 -0.98 4.48 -29.17
C VAL A 736 -0.03 3.33 -29.45
N SER A 737 -0.54 2.11 -29.54
CA SER A 737 0.20 0.92 -29.92
C SER A 737 -0.22 0.40 -31.29
N ASN A 738 0.74 -0.14 -32.03
CA ASN A 738 0.47 -0.79 -33.31
C ASN A 738 -0.12 -2.20 -33.08
N LYS A 739 -0.42 -2.91 -34.18
CA LYS A 739 -0.99 -4.28 -34.15
C LYS A 739 -0.12 -5.30 -33.40
N ASP A 740 1.18 -5.02 -33.26
CA ASP A 740 2.14 -5.88 -32.58
C ASP A 740 2.30 -5.53 -31.09
N GLY A 741 1.54 -4.53 -30.59
CA GLY A 741 1.58 -4.06 -29.21
C GLY A 741 2.69 -3.03 -28.93
N ILE A 742 3.49 -2.65 -29.92
CA ILE A 742 4.57 -1.68 -29.75
C ILE A 742 3.98 -0.27 -29.63
N VAL A 743 4.33 0.46 -28.59
CA VAL A 743 3.93 1.86 -28.41
C VAL A 743 4.63 2.72 -29.45
N VAL A 744 3.86 3.35 -30.32
CA VAL A 744 4.32 4.17 -31.47
C VAL A 744 4.11 5.65 -31.24
N ALA A 745 3.22 6.04 -30.34
CA ALA A 745 3.01 7.42 -29.92
C ALA A 745 2.54 7.48 -28.45
N ARG A 746 2.96 8.50 -27.73
CA ARG A 746 2.49 8.82 -26.39
C ARG A 746 2.55 10.31 -26.13
N GLY A 747 1.81 10.79 -25.15
CA GLY A 747 1.85 12.18 -24.71
C GLY A 747 0.74 12.50 -23.73
N GLU A 748 0.68 13.76 -23.40
CA GLU A 748 -0.39 14.36 -22.61
C GLU A 748 -1.31 15.17 -23.53
N ALA A 749 -2.63 14.95 -23.45
CA ALA A 749 -3.61 15.68 -24.23
C ALA A 749 -3.70 17.13 -23.72
N GLN A 750 -3.82 18.07 -24.63
CA GLN A 750 -3.87 19.50 -24.29
C GLN A 750 -5.31 19.92 -23.97
N PRO A 751 -5.55 20.66 -22.88
CA PRO A 751 -6.87 21.19 -22.58
C PRO A 751 -7.29 22.23 -23.61
N GLU A 752 -8.48 22.06 -24.20
CA GLU A 752 -9.07 22.98 -25.18
C GLU A 752 -10.14 23.89 -24.56
N SER A 753 -10.96 23.26 -23.69
CA SER A 753 -11.99 23.94 -22.90
C SER A 753 -12.27 23.14 -21.64
N PRO A 754 -13.03 23.65 -20.65
CA PRO A 754 -13.35 22.86 -19.45
C PRO A 754 -13.94 21.48 -19.79
N GLY A 755 -13.23 20.43 -19.38
CA GLY A 755 -13.60 19.03 -19.62
C GLY A 755 -13.30 18.51 -21.03
N GLN A 756 -12.72 19.29 -21.92
CA GLN A 756 -12.37 18.87 -23.27
C GLN A 756 -10.85 18.93 -23.47
N PHE A 757 -10.28 17.81 -23.88
CA PHE A 757 -8.85 17.64 -24.13
C PHE A 757 -8.62 17.18 -25.57
N ASN A 758 -7.59 17.71 -26.22
CA ASN A 758 -7.23 17.36 -27.59
C ASN A 758 -5.90 16.59 -27.63
N ILE A 759 -5.91 15.48 -28.37
CA ILE A 759 -4.73 14.71 -28.71
C ILE A 759 -4.41 14.97 -30.16
N ASP A 760 -3.32 15.62 -30.43
CA ASP A 760 -2.81 15.82 -31.79
C ASP A 760 -1.93 14.63 -32.19
N LEU A 761 -2.51 13.66 -32.85
CA LEU A 761 -1.75 12.58 -33.47
C LEU A 761 -1.05 13.18 -34.71
N THR A 762 0.19 13.65 -34.53
CA THR A 762 0.95 14.34 -35.59
C THR A 762 1.21 13.45 -36.80
N SER A 763 1.58 14.04 -37.93
CA SER A 763 1.96 13.28 -39.15
C SER A 763 3.09 12.28 -38.89
N GLU A 764 4.04 12.64 -38.03
CA GLU A 764 5.15 11.75 -37.65
C GLU A 764 4.68 10.56 -36.82
N MET A 765 3.78 10.80 -35.85
CA MET A 765 3.15 9.74 -35.04
C MET A 765 2.28 8.83 -35.90
N ALA A 766 1.46 9.42 -36.77
CA ALA A 766 0.59 8.67 -37.70
C ALA A 766 1.39 7.85 -38.70
N ALA A 767 2.61 8.25 -39.05
CA ALA A 767 3.51 7.48 -39.92
C ALA A 767 4.00 6.16 -39.29
N LYS A 768 4.00 6.05 -37.99
CA LYS A 768 4.41 4.85 -37.24
C LYS A 768 3.30 3.83 -37.04
N LEU A 769 2.05 4.17 -37.41
CA LEU A 769 0.91 3.25 -37.34
C LEU A 769 1.05 2.13 -38.37
N SER A 770 0.68 0.92 -37.97
CA SER A 770 0.58 -0.23 -38.88
C SER A 770 -0.73 -0.15 -39.68
N PRO A 771 -0.72 -0.53 -40.97
CA PRO A 771 -1.98 -0.69 -41.69
C PRO A 771 -2.91 -1.69 -41.00
N GLY A 772 -4.17 -1.33 -40.81
CA GLY A 772 -5.18 -2.13 -40.10
C GLY A 772 -5.40 -1.64 -38.66
N PRO A 773 -5.74 -2.53 -37.71
CA PRO A 773 -6.07 -2.15 -36.35
C PRO A 773 -4.80 -1.74 -35.55
N ASN A 774 -4.88 -0.59 -34.92
CA ASN A 774 -4.00 -0.09 -33.87
C ASN A 774 -4.86 0.21 -32.64
N GLN A 775 -4.28 0.37 -31.46
CA GLN A 775 -5.01 0.64 -30.23
C GLN A 775 -4.56 1.97 -29.62
N ILE A 776 -5.51 2.76 -29.14
CA ILE A 776 -5.24 3.90 -28.27
C ILE A 776 -5.76 3.59 -26.87
N LYS A 777 -4.92 3.79 -25.86
CA LYS A 777 -5.31 3.77 -24.44
C LYS A 777 -5.19 5.19 -23.90
N ILE A 778 -6.19 5.62 -23.15
CA ILE A 778 -6.30 6.94 -22.56
C ILE A 778 -6.48 6.77 -21.05
N PHE A 779 -5.71 7.53 -20.28
CA PHE A 779 -5.71 7.53 -18.81
C PHE A 779 -6.05 8.95 -18.35
N ALA A 780 -7.15 9.12 -17.64
CA ALA A 780 -7.55 10.40 -17.05
C ALA A 780 -7.44 10.31 -15.52
N THR A 781 -6.71 11.25 -14.93
CA THR A 781 -6.61 11.43 -13.48
C THR A 781 -7.00 12.85 -13.10
N SER A 782 -7.48 13.06 -11.88
CA SER A 782 -7.59 14.42 -11.32
C SER A 782 -6.34 14.75 -10.50
N ASN A 783 -6.15 16.04 -10.19
CA ASN A 783 -5.03 16.46 -9.32
C ASN A 783 -5.20 15.97 -7.86
N GLU A 784 -6.41 15.57 -7.46
CA GLU A 784 -6.75 15.12 -6.10
C GLU A 784 -6.92 13.60 -6.01
N ALA A 785 -6.93 12.87 -7.15
CA ALA A 785 -7.08 11.42 -7.20
C ALA A 785 -6.31 10.83 -8.37
N LEU A 786 -5.22 10.09 -8.06
CA LEU A 786 -4.29 9.58 -9.06
C LEU A 786 -4.64 8.19 -9.61
N ARG A 787 -5.73 7.56 -9.13
CA ARG A 787 -6.25 6.35 -9.79
C ARG A 787 -6.90 6.76 -11.11
N PRO A 788 -6.38 6.28 -12.26
CA PRO A 788 -6.91 6.69 -13.55
C PRO A 788 -8.27 6.06 -13.85
N ASP A 789 -9.13 6.80 -14.54
CA ASP A 789 -10.13 6.22 -15.42
C ASP A 789 -9.48 5.90 -16.78
N ILE A 790 -9.82 4.73 -17.35
CA ILE A 790 -9.10 4.18 -18.50
C ILE A 790 -10.08 3.88 -19.62
N SER A 791 -9.80 4.44 -20.79
CA SER A 791 -10.54 4.13 -22.03
C SER A 791 -9.60 3.53 -23.05
N SER A 792 -10.07 2.51 -23.78
CA SER A 792 -9.36 1.88 -24.88
C SER A 792 -10.23 1.88 -26.14
N SER A 793 -9.64 2.28 -27.26
CA SER A 793 -10.32 2.33 -28.56
C SER A 793 -9.44 1.81 -29.68
N THR A 794 -10.05 1.21 -30.68
CA THR A 794 -9.34 0.75 -31.88
C THR A 794 -9.29 1.86 -32.92
N ILE A 795 -8.08 2.14 -33.43
CA ILE A 795 -7.82 3.03 -34.56
C ILE A 795 -7.57 2.18 -35.81
N LEU A 796 -8.39 2.30 -36.83
CA LEU A 796 -8.12 1.65 -38.12
C LEU A 796 -7.25 2.59 -38.95
N ALA A 797 -5.98 2.19 -39.21
CA ALA A 797 -5.06 2.96 -40.02
C ALA A 797 -5.02 2.46 -41.47
N ALA A 798 -5.19 3.36 -42.42
CA ALA A 798 -5.13 3.09 -43.83
C ALA A 798 -4.00 3.88 -44.52
N PRO A 799 -3.28 3.29 -45.53
CA PRO A 799 -2.32 4.04 -46.35
C PRO A 799 -3.00 5.26 -46.98
N GLY A 800 -2.35 6.41 -47.02
CA GLY A 800 -2.81 7.55 -47.79
C GLY A 800 -2.94 7.16 -49.28
N ALA A 801 -4.01 7.56 -49.93
CA ALA A 801 -4.11 7.38 -51.39
C ALA A 801 -2.87 8.07 -52.00
N LEU A 802 -2.02 7.27 -52.68
CA LEU A 802 -0.94 7.81 -53.53
C LEU A 802 -1.60 8.83 -54.45
N GLY A 803 -1.16 10.08 -54.39
CA GLY A 803 -1.74 11.20 -55.14
C GLY A 803 -2.01 10.81 -56.56
N SER A 804 -3.30 10.82 -56.96
CA SER A 804 -3.67 10.69 -58.35
C SER A 804 -3.13 11.86 -59.12
N SER A 805 -2.13 11.60 -59.98
CA SER A 805 -1.79 12.49 -61.06
C SER A 805 -3.06 12.98 -61.77
N GLN A 806 -3.11 14.29 -61.99
CA GLN A 806 -4.19 14.94 -62.76
C GLN A 806 -4.50 14.13 -64.04
N GLY A 807 -5.73 13.66 -64.13
CA GLY A 807 -6.32 13.05 -65.33
C GLY A 807 -7.76 13.56 -65.49
N THR A 808 -7.91 14.61 -66.26
CA THR A 808 -9.11 15.07 -67.04
C THR A 808 -10.49 14.48 -66.73
N ASN A 809 -11.42 15.44 -66.47
CA ASN A 809 -12.86 15.36 -66.61
C ASN A 809 -13.44 14.25 -67.47
N ASN A 810 -14.44 13.53 -66.95
CA ASN A 810 -15.68 13.27 -67.66
C ASN A 810 -16.84 13.04 -66.65
N LYS A 811 -17.87 13.89 -66.83
CA LYS A 811 -19.17 13.77 -66.19
C LYS A 811 -19.91 12.52 -66.67
N HIS A 812 -20.38 11.71 -65.79
CA HIS A 812 -21.62 10.95 -66.00
C HIS A 812 -22.43 10.91 -64.69
N GLN A 813 -23.56 11.59 -64.70
CA GLN A 813 -24.67 11.46 -63.80
C GLN A 813 -25.29 10.05 -63.97
N VAL A 814 -25.46 9.34 -62.90
CA VAL A 814 -26.47 8.30 -62.75
C VAL A 814 -27.08 8.40 -61.38
N SER A 815 -28.34 8.85 -61.36
CA SER A 815 -29.24 8.77 -60.21
C SER A 815 -29.69 7.32 -60.02
N GLY A 816 -29.77 6.88 -58.79
CA GLY A 816 -30.33 5.60 -58.40
C GLY A 816 -30.60 5.53 -56.92
N ASP A 817 -31.84 5.85 -56.55
CA ASP A 817 -32.46 5.51 -55.25
C ASP A 817 -32.37 4.00 -55.00
N ILE A 818 -32.03 3.59 -53.83
CA ILE A 818 -32.55 2.35 -53.22
C ILE A 818 -32.72 2.56 -51.69
N SER A 819 -33.95 2.37 -51.31
CA SER A 819 -34.59 2.36 -50.01
C SER A 819 -34.08 1.31 -49.04
N ALA A 820 -34.32 1.64 -47.80
CA ALA A 820 -34.30 0.86 -46.57
C ALA A 820 -34.71 -0.63 -46.67
N VAL A 821 -33.98 -1.46 -45.92
CA VAL A 821 -34.56 -2.69 -45.32
C VAL A 821 -34.09 -2.78 -43.87
N ASN A 822 -35.03 -2.60 -42.94
CA ASN A 822 -35.00 -3.13 -41.57
C ASN A 822 -35.06 -4.67 -41.64
N THR A 823 -34.33 -5.36 -40.83
CA THR A 823 -34.78 -6.54 -40.09
C THR A 823 -33.98 -6.84 -38.86
N GLU A 824 -34.69 -7.02 -37.75
CA GLU A 824 -34.36 -7.62 -36.49
C GLU A 824 -33.71 -9.02 -36.63
N GLN A 825 -32.72 -9.31 -35.83
CA GLN A 825 -32.66 -10.40 -34.84
C GLN A 825 -31.36 -10.28 -34.05
#